data_b4067c45cefc4cafb18d78673e63c270
#
_entry.id   b4067c45cefc4cafb18d78673e63c270
#
_cell.length_a   1.000
_cell.length_b   1.000
_cell.length_c   1.000
_cell.angle_alpha   90.00
_cell.angle_beta   90.00
_cell.angle_gamma   90.00
#
_symmetry.space_group_name_H-M   'P 1'
#
loop_
_entity.id
_entity.type
_entity.pdbx_description
1 polymer ?
#
loop_
_entity_poly.entity_id
_entity_poly.type
_entity_poly.pdbx_seq_one_letter_code
_entity_poly.pdbx_strand_id
1 'polypeptide(L)'
;MPLLTPKERLETVELGVWKVSFLKSTPFNVREPISDLGSAFPYFHRLAIEVYTLEPVLAILFVLNKLWKAVEGALLLYLSSRILRIIEIGLIQGAPDTGAILNAVAARMACVVLAAILQWASEQVIPILKTRIMTHFELYLMQAQLRLDVPTSQEPRSKFRASSYNAWSSFEGIVGFVTDVMKALSQLTLILQASKSTGSSLFTVLCVMKPVFLALSSRSLWDTPHIVYTDNENRKRMKAFNDMASPGYRSEVLAGDLIGYIINEYKKAAALLRGLSDDWAPNQYMNRKSPMWQVASDLMGDIPMAYCAIVFILHPEKLSLSSIAILQQSSQILEWTLQLLIVNVNSFRKQYQEIKNIYDASKVATKLQDGNVSYPRTGKEKLKGMSFELRDVSFTYPGSQNTKPTLSNINLSIKSGQLVVIVGANGSGKTTILKLLSRFYDPSSSPDSILVDGIPISRYRMADLRRATATLTQDHSLFPLSLGENIGLGYAERAWDTGMIDRAAEMGGATHCLGKLEKGKKTRLETGNEAYGYNVPDEPSHPLQVELEKMQKNISLSGGEMQRIVAARTFMRFESGSVKLVAVDEPSSALDAEGEASLFRNLIQVRQGKTMIFVTHRFGHLTKHADLVVCMKDGTIAEAGTHAELVERDGEYAKLYNIQASAFVDST
;
A
#
# COMPACT_ATOMS: atom_id res chain seq x y z
N MET A 1 23.27 -3.90 33.26
CA MET A 1 21.81 -3.93 33.44
C MET A 1 21.26 -5.05 32.61
N PRO A 2 20.47 -5.98 33.15
CA PRO A 2 19.87 -7.05 32.37
C PRO A 2 18.94 -6.43 31.33
N LEU A 3 19.05 -6.90 30.09
CA LEU A 3 18.17 -6.50 28.98
C LEU A 3 16.74 -6.97 29.35
N LEU A 4 15.87 -6.01 29.66
CA LEU A 4 14.44 -6.27 29.91
C LEU A 4 13.85 -6.99 28.70
N THR A 5 13.02 -7.99 28.95
CA THR A 5 12.29 -8.69 27.88
C THR A 5 11.37 -7.71 27.12
N PRO A 6 11.03 -7.93 25.84
CA PRO A 6 10.17 -7.03 25.07
C PRO A 6 8.83 -6.71 25.74
N LYS A 7 8.28 -7.62 26.55
CA LYS A 7 7.03 -7.40 27.31
C LYS A 7 7.17 -6.42 28.47
N GLU A 8 8.35 -6.30 29.07
CA GLU A 8 8.59 -5.43 30.25
C GLU A 8 8.78 -3.95 29.84
N ARG A 9 8.88 -3.65 28.53
CA ARG A 9 9.04 -2.29 28.00
C ARG A 9 7.74 -1.68 27.47
N LEU A 10 6.65 -2.44 27.41
CA LEU A 10 5.36 -1.95 26.93
C LEU A 10 4.63 -1.20 28.06
N GLU A 11 4.35 0.06 27.84
CA GLU A 11 3.47 0.88 28.67
C GLU A 11 2.14 1.08 27.93
N THR A 12 1.02 0.81 28.59
CA THR A 12 -0.31 1.03 28.07
C THR A 12 -1.03 2.08 28.89
N VAL A 13 -1.53 3.10 28.23
CA VAL A 13 -2.26 4.21 28.84
C VAL A 13 -3.69 4.22 28.32
N GLU A 14 -4.65 4.35 29.23
CA GLU A 14 -6.07 4.50 28.92
C GLU A 14 -6.43 5.97 28.72
N LEU A 15 -7.10 6.28 27.60
CA LEU A 15 -7.45 7.62 27.14
C LEU A 15 -8.91 7.59 26.64
N GLY A 16 -9.85 7.87 27.55
CA GLY A 16 -11.26 7.76 27.21
C GLY A 16 -11.64 6.36 26.74
N VAL A 17 -12.10 6.21 25.49
CA VAL A 17 -12.44 4.91 24.89
C VAL A 17 -11.23 4.18 24.30
N TRP A 18 -10.06 4.83 24.27
CA TRP A 18 -8.86 4.31 23.61
C TRP A 18 -7.84 3.77 24.60
N LYS A 19 -7.09 2.76 24.17
CA LYS A 19 -5.87 2.29 24.81
C LYS A 19 -4.70 2.58 23.88
N VAL A 20 -3.65 3.18 24.42
CA VAL A 20 -2.43 3.47 23.67
C VAL A 20 -1.29 2.70 24.29
N SER A 21 -0.70 1.81 23.49
CA SER A 21 0.47 1.02 23.89
C SER A 21 1.71 1.53 23.17
N PHE A 22 2.74 1.87 23.91
CA PHE A 22 4.02 2.32 23.39
C PHE A 22 5.18 1.73 24.21
N LEU A 23 6.36 1.74 23.62
CA LEU A 23 7.56 1.27 24.32
C LEU A 23 8.02 2.34 25.32
N LYS A 24 8.20 1.92 26.57
CA LYS A 24 8.81 2.78 27.61
C LYS A 24 10.21 3.15 27.16
N SER A 25 10.38 4.39 26.69
CA SER A 25 11.69 4.89 26.27
C SER A 25 12.50 5.28 27.51
N THR A 26 13.77 4.95 27.51
CA THR A 26 14.75 5.51 28.46
C THR A 26 14.82 7.03 28.28
N PRO A 27 15.06 7.81 29.35
CA PRO A 27 15.26 9.26 29.22
C PRO A 27 16.40 9.52 28.25
N PHE A 28 16.19 10.49 27.38
CA PHE A 28 17.02 11.01 26.27
C PHE A 28 18.40 10.33 26.11
N ASN A 29 18.44 9.25 25.37
CA ASN A 29 19.66 8.55 25.03
C ASN A 29 20.17 9.08 23.69
N VAL A 30 21.04 10.07 23.71
CA VAL A 30 21.65 10.67 22.50
C VAL A 30 22.43 9.64 21.67
N ARG A 31 22.86 8.53 22.27
CA ARG A 31 23.64 7.48 21.56
C ARG A 31 22.80 6.65 20.58
N GLU A 32 21.51 6.43 20.87
CA GLU A 32 20.63 5.65 19.98
C GLU A 32 20.40 6.35 18.62
N PRO A 33 20.02 7.65 18.56
CA PRO A 33 19.88 8.34 17.29
C PRO A 33 21.17 8.37 16.47
N ILE A 34 22.34 8.50 17.12
CA ILE A 34 23.64 8.55 16.44
C ILE A 34 24.02 7.17 15.86
N SER A 35 23.74 6.08 16.58
CA SER A 35 23.98 4.73 16.06
C SER A 35 23.03 4.39 14.88
N ASP A 36 21.78 4.84 14.97
CA ASP A 36 20.81 4.70 13.88
C ASP A 36 21.23 5.51 12.64
N LEU A 37 21.81 6.69 12.83
CA LEU A 37 22.34 7.52 11.75
C LEU A 37 23.44 6.79 10.95
N GLY A 38 24.35 6.11 11.64
CA GLY A 38 25.40 5.30 10.99
C GLY A 38 24.83 4.16 10.13
N SER A 39 23.81 3.47 10.63
CA SER A 39 23.12 2.38 9.91
C SER A 39 22.24 2.88 8.76
N ALA A 40 21.71 4.10 8.86
CA ALA A 40 20.86 4.73 7.87
C ALA A 40 21.64 5.34 6.70
N PHE A 41 22.89 5.77 6.94
CA PHE A 41 23.70 6.48 5.96
C PHE A 41 23.85 5.74 4.61
N PRO A 42 24.09 4.42 4.53
CA PRO A 42 24.18 3.71 3.25
C PRO A 42 22.89 3.79 2.43
N TYR A 43 21.73 3.74 3.08
CA TYR A 43 20.43 3.81 2.42
C TYR A 43 20.14 5.22 1.90
N PHE A 44 20.45 6.24 2.70
CA PHE A 44 20.27 7.64 2.29
C PHE A 44 21.25 8.03 1.17
N HIS A 45 22.50 7.59 1.26
CA HIS A 45 23.50 7.80 0.21
C HIS A 45 23.06 7.15 -1.11
N ARG A 46 22.56 5.91 -1.05
CA ARG A 46 22.01 5.22 -2.21
C ARG A 46 20.84 5.99 -2.81
N LEU A 47 19.87 6.43 -1.99
CA LEU A 47 18.74 7.22 -2.45
C LEU A 47 19.19 8.52 -3.14
N ALA A 48 20.16 9.24 -2.54
CA ALA A 48 20.68 10.49 -3.11
C ALA A 48 21.34 10.26 -4.47
N ILE A 49 22.12 9.18 -4.62
CA ILE A 49 22.74 8.81 -5.91
C ILE A 49 21.65 8.45 -6.94
N GLU A 50 20.67 7.64 -6.56
CA GLU A 50 19.57 7.25 -7.47
C GLU A 50 18.79 8.47 -7.95
N VAL A 51 18.45 9.40 -7.05
CA VAL A 51 17.76 10.65 -7.42
C VAL A 51 18.65 11.52 -8.33
N TYR A 52 19.93 11.63 -8.02
CA TYR A 52 20.88 12.38 -8.84
C TYR A 52 21.04 11.77 -10.24
N THR A 53 21.13 10.45 -10.36
CA THR A 53 21.27 9.77 -11.67
C THR A 53 20.00 9.87 -12.51
N LEU A 54 18.83 9.96 -11.87
CA LEU A 54 17.53 10.12 -12.55
C LEU A 54 17.40 11.48 -13.23
N GLU A 55 17.63 12.57 -12.47
CA GLU A 55 17.41 13.94 -12.93
C GLU A 55 18.44 14.89 -12.28
N PRO A 56 19.68 14.92 -12.75
CA PRO A 56 20.78 15.63 -12.07
C PRO A 56 20.54 17.13 -11.98
N VAL A 57 20.00 17.75 -13.04
CA VAL A 57 19.77 19.20 -13.06
C VAL A 57 18.68 19.61 -12.07
N LEU A 58 17.56 18.90 -12.07
CA LEU A 58 16.44 19.19 -11.16
C LEU A 58 16.82 18.94 -9.70
N ALA A 59 17.57 17.88 -9.43
CA ALA A 59 18.06 17.56 -8.08
C ALA A 59 19.01 18.64 -7.57
N ILE A 60 19.95 19.12 -8.38
CA ILE A 60 20.88 20.21 -8.02
C ILE A 60 20.10 21.49 -7.76
N LEU A 61 19.18 21.88 -8.66
CA LEU A 61 18.35 23.08 -8.48
C LEU A 61 17.52 23.02 -7.20
N PHE A 62 16.94 21.86 -6.88
CA PHE A 62 16.22 21.65 -5.64
C PHE A 62 17.10 21.85 -4.41
N VAL A 63 18.29 21.22 -4.38
CA VAL A 63 19.22 21.34 -3.26
C VAL A 63 19.73 22.77 -3.11
N LEU A 64 20.13 23.43 -4.22
CA LEU A 64 20.57 24.83 -4.19
C LEU A 64 19.50 25.78 -3.65
N ASN A 65 18.26 25.58 -4.05
CA ASN A 65 17.15 26.37 -3.52
C ASN A 65 16.96 26.16 -2.01
N LYS A 66 17.02 24.90 -1.54
CA LYS A 66 16.92 24.59 -0.10
C LYS A 66 18.11 25.20 0.68
N LEU A 67 19.30 25.18 0.13
CA LEU A 67 20.49 25.84 0.73
C LEU A 67 20.33 27.37 0.77
N TRP A 68 19.78 27.97 -0.28
CA TRP A 68 19.45 29.40 -0.26
C TRP A 68 18.48 29.73 0.87
N LYS A 69 17.41 28.95 1.07
CA LYS A 69 16.43 29.12 2.17
C LYS A 69 17.08 29.03 3.55
N ALA A 70 18.17 28.29 3.71
CA ALA A 70 18.89 28.20 4.97
C ALA A 70 19.57 29.51 5.36
N VAL A 71 19.98 30.31 4.37
CA VAL A 71 20.73 31.57 4.59
C VAL A 71 19.86 32.81 4.41
N GLU A 72 18.82 32.73 3.59
CA GLU A 72 17.91 33.84 3.24
C GLU A 72 17.41 34.62 4.45
N GLY A 73 16.87 33.92 5.46
CA GLY A 73 16.32 34.54 6.66
C GLY A 73 17.38 35.33 7.47
N ALA A 74 18.59 34.78 7.58
CA ALA A 74 19.69 35.42 8.25
C ALA A 74 20.17 36.67 7.48
N LEU A 75 20.26 36.57 6.15
CA LEU A 75 20.66 37.67 5.28
C LEU A 75 19.65 38.82 5.32
N LEU A 76 18.35 38.52 5.23
CA LEU A 76 17.29 39.54 5.34
C LEU A 76 17.29 40.25 6.70
N LEU A 77 17.53 39.52 7.81
CA LEU A 77 17.67 40.09 9.11
C LEU A 77 18.90 41.01 9.22
N TYR A 78 20.04 40.55 8.70
CA TYR A 78 21.27 41.36 8.64
C TYR A 78 21.06 42.68 7.89
N LEU A 79 20.43 42.61 6.70
CA LEU A 79 20.12 43.81 5.90
C LEU A 79 19.14 44.75 6.62
N SER A 80 18.12 44.20 7.30
CA SER A 80 17.20 44.99 8.14
C SER A 80 17.89 45.69 9.28
N SER A 81 18.79 44.98 9.94
CA SER A 81 19.65 45.48 10.99
C SER A 81 20.49 46.68 10.54
N ARG A 82 21.10 46.54 9.38
CA ARG A 82 21.91 47.60 8.79
C ARG A 82 21.10 48.87 8.52
N ILE A 83 19.88 48.72 7.99
CA ILE A 83 18.96 49.88 7.80
C ILE A 83 18.65 50.54 9.11
N LEU A 84 18.22 49.80 10.15
CA LEU A 84 17.90 50.34 11.47
C LEU A 84 19.07 51.07 12.09
N ARG A 85 20.29 50.51 11.99
CA ARG A 85 21.51 51.14 12.54
C ARG A 85 21.85 52.45 11.83
N ILE A 86 21.71 52.54 10.50
CA ILE A 86 21.94 53.80 9.76
C ILE A 86 20.92 54.86 10.17
N ILE A 87 19.66 54.51 10.33
CA ILE A 87 18.60 55.40 10.80
C ILE A 87 18.90 55.88 12.22
N GLU A 88 19.25 54.97 13.13
CA GLU A 88 19.58 55.31 14.52
C GLU A 88 20.75 56.29 14.63
N ILE A 89 21.83 56.05 13.87
CA ILE A 89 22.99 56.97 13.80
C ILE A 89 22.59 58.33 13.25
N GLY A 90 21.77 58.36 12.19
CA GLY A 90 21.26 59.62 11.59
C GLY A 90 20.40 60.43 12.53
N LEU A 91 19.58 59.76 13.36
CA LEU A 91 18.75 60.42 14.39
C LEU A 91 19.64 61.01 15.54
N ILE A 92 20.70 60.29 15.94
CA ILE A 92 21.62 60.78 16.98
C ILE A 92 22.44 61.98 16.48
N GLN A 93 22.87 61.95 15.19
CA GLN A 93 23.69 63.00 14.57
C GLN A 93 22.84 64.22 14.06
N GLY A 94 21.52 64.08 14.05
CA GLY A 94 20.61 65.13 13.56
C GLY A 94 20.61 65.34 12.05
N ALA A 95 21.37 64.52 11.29
CA ALA A 95 21.48 64.57 9.82
C ALA A 95 21.48 63.12 9.24
N PRO A 96 20.34 62.62 8.75
CA PRO A 96 20.28 61.27 8.17
C PRO A 96 21.02 61.23 6.84
N ASP A 97 21.91 60.25 6.65
CA ASP A 97 22.53 59.96 5.37
C ASP A 97 21.55 59.26 4.44
N THR A 98 20.85 60.06 3.62
CA THR A 98 19.80 59.60 2.69
C THR A 98 20.34 58.63 1.65
N GLY A 99 21.63 58.81 1.22
CA GLY A 99 22.24 57.92 0.24
C GLY A 99 22.51 56.51 0.80
N ALA A 100 23.05 56.46 2.04
CA ALA A 100 23.30 55.17 2.71
C ALA A 100 22.01 54.43 3.01
N ILE A 101 20.95 55.12 3.43
CA ILE A 101 19.62 54.53 3.64
C ILE A 101 19.05 53.96 2.37
N LEU A 102 19.08 54.72 1.25
CA LEU A 102 18.53 54.31 -0.02
C LEU A 102 19.25 53.05 -0.58
N ASN A 103 20.59 53.02 -0.47
CA ASN A 103 21.39 51.87 -0.88
C ASN A 103 21.10 50.63 -0.03
N ALA A 104 20.94 50.77 1.28
CA ALA A 104 20.60 49.65 2.15
C ALA A 104 19.19 49.12 1.90
N VAL A 105 18.22 50.00 1.64
CA VAL A 105 16.86 49.60 1.23
C VAL A 105 16.87 48.92 -0.10
N ALA A 106 17.57 49.46 -1.13
CA ALA A 106 17.70 48.84 -2.44
C ALA A 106 18.33 47.44 -2.37
N ALA A 107 19.39 47.25 -1.57
CA ALA A 107 20.00 45.94 -1.36
C ALA A 107 19.02 44.93 -0.73
N ARG A 108 18.23 45.36 0.26
CA ARG A 108 17.22 44.51 0.88
C ARG A 108 16.12 44.13 -0.12
N MET A 109 15.63 45.11 -0.90
CA MET A 109 14.60 44.86 -1.93
C MET A 109 15.12 43.89 -3.01
N ALA A 110 16.36 44.06 -3.47
CA ALA A 110 16.97 43.15 -4.41
C ALA A 110 17.06 41.71 -3.86
N CYS A 111 17.41 41.57 -2.59
CA CYS A 111 17.41 40.26 -1.93
C CYS A 111 16.01 39.63 -1.86
N VAL A 112 14.96 40.40 -1.53
CA VAL A 112 13.58 39.93 -1.51
C VAL A 112 13.11 39.50 -2.88
N VAL A 113 13.43 40.28 -3.93
CA VAL A 113 13.08 39.93 -5.32
C VAL A 113 13.77 38.63 -5.74
N LEU A 114 15.07 38.50 -5.45
CA LEU A 114 15.83 37.28 -5.73
C LEU A 114 15.19 36.07 -5.02
N ALA A 115 14.88 36.21 -3.73
CA ALA A 115 14.23 35.17 -2.94
C ALA A 115 12.86 34.75 -3.55
N ALA A 116 12.06 35.72 -3.99
CA ALA A 116 10.77 35.47 -4.64
C ALA A 116 10.93 34.72 -5.98
N ILE A 117 11.92 35.11 -6.81
CA ILE A 117 12.21 34.44 -8.07
C ILE A 117 12.66 32.99 -7.84
N LEU A 118 13.57 32.77 -6.88
CA LEU A 118 14.04 31.42 -6.53
C LEU A 118 12.91 30.56 -5.94
N GLN A 119 12.04 31.15 -5.12
CA GLN A 119 10.86 30.47 -4.60
C GLN A 119 9.94 30.02 -5.74
N TRP A 120 9.60 30.94 -6.65
CA TRP A 120 8.77 30.64 -7.81
C TRP A 120 9.40 29.53 -8.69
N ALA A 121 10.70 29.62 -8.99
CA ALA A 121 11.40 28.58 -9.73
C ALA A 121 11.35 27.22 -9.05
N SER A 122 11.49 27.20 -7.72
CA SER A 122 11.37 25.97 -6.91
C SER A 122 9.99 25.35 -7.01
N GLU A 123 8.95 26.16 -6.97
CA GLU A 123 7.55 25.69 -7.08
C GLU A 123 7.26 25.05 -8.44
N GLN A 124 8.00 25.42 -9.49
CA GLN A 124 7.93 24.76 -10.80
C GLN A 124 8.74 23.44 -10.84
N VAL A 125 9.91 23.41 -10.20
CA VAL A 125 10.83 22.26 -10.22
C VAL A 125 10.33 21.10 -9.34
N ILE A 126 9.80 21.41 -8.14
CA ILE A 126 9.40 20.42 -7.15
C ILE A 126 8.39 19.39 -7.68
N PRO A 127 7.28 19.78 -8.34
CA PRO A 127 6.29 18.81 -8.82
C PRO A 127 6.89 17.86 -9.86
N ILE A 128 7.74 18.36 -10.74
CA ILE A 128 8.38 17.57 -11.80
C ILE A 128 9.33 16.53 -11.20
N LEU A 129 10.23 16.99 -10.34
CA LEU A 129 11.20 16.10 -9.67
C LEU A 129 10.48 15.05 -8.82
N LYS A 130 9.47 15.47 -8.04
CA LYS A 130 8.63 14.57 -7.23
C LYS A 130 7.99 13.48 -8.09
N THR A 131 7.35 13.85 -9.19
CA THR A 131 6.70 12.89 -10.09
C THR A 131 7.71 11.90 -10.66
N ARG A 132 8.90 12.36 -11.11
CA ARG A 132 9.94 11.48 -11.64
C ARG A 132 10.44 10.48 -10.61
N ILE A 133 10.72 10.93 -9.38
CA ILE A 133 11.14 10.06 -8.28
C ILE A 133 10.02 9.05 -7.95
N MET A 134 8.79 9.52 -7.80
CA MET A 134 7.66 8.65 -7.47
C MET A 134 7.43 7.58 -8.52
N THR A 135 7.42 7.94 -9.82
CA THR A 135 7.24 6.97 -10.92
C THR A 135 8.37 5.93 -10.96
N HIS A 136 9.62 6.34 -10.72
CA HIS A 136 10.75 5.42 -10.67
C HIS A 136 10.59 4.37 -9.54
N PHE A 137 10.30 4.82 -8.32
CA PHE A 137 10.13 3.93 -7.19
C PHE A 137 8.82 3.13 -7.24
N GLU A 138 7.78 3.64 -7.89
CA GLU A 138 6.56 2.89 -8.17
C GLU A 138 6.85 1.69 -9.08
N LEU A 139 7.58 1.91 -10.18
CA LEU A 139 8.03 0.82 -11.05
C LEU A 139 8.90 -0.20 -10.30
N TYR A 140 9.82 0.27 -9.46
CA TYR A 140 10.68 -0.59 -8.62
C TYR A 140 9.86 -1.47 -7.68
N LEU A 141 8.88 -0.88 -6.97
CA LEU A 141 7.99 -1.60 -6.05
C LEU A 141 7.05 -2.56 -6.81
N MET A 142 6.50 -2.13 -7.94
CA MET A 142 5.66 -2.97 -8.80
C MET A 142 6.43 -4.20 -9.29
N GLN A 143 7.67 -4.04 -9.74
CA GLN A 143 8.52 -5.17 -10.14
C GLN A 143 8.79 -6.13 -8.97
N ALA A 144 9.03 -5.60 -7.76
CA ALA A 144 9.21 -6.40 -6.57
C ALA A 144 7.94 -7.20 -6.21
N GLN A 145 6.77 -6.56 -6.30
CA GLN A 145 5.47 -7.20 -6.00
C GLN A 145 5.12 -8.28 -7.04
N LEU A 146 5.32 -8.01 -8.32
CA LEU A 146 5.01 -8.97 -9.40
C LEU A 146 5.90 -10.21 -9.40
N ARG A 147 7.07 -10.16 -8.73
CA ARG A 147 7.96 -11.32 -8.57
C ARG A 147 7.50 -12.29 -7.48
N LEU A 148 6.61 -11.86 -6.58
CA LEU A 148 6.16 -12.71 -5.49
C LEU A 148 5.31 -13.88 -6.00
N ASP A 149 5.50 -15.04 -5.41
CA ASP A 149 4.62 -16.19 -5.58
C ASP A 149 3.34 -16.05 -4.73
N VAL A 150 2.33 -16.88 -5.01
CA VAL A 150 1.03 -16.84 -4.33
C VAL A 150 1.18 -17.08 -2.81
N PRO A 151 1.92 -18.09 -2.34
CA PRO A 151 2.09 -18.33 -0.90
C PRO A 151 2.73 -17.14 -0.16
N THR A 152 3.77 -16.54 -0.77
CA THR A 152 4.46 -15.39 -0.16
C THR A 152 3.58 -14.16 -0.15
N SER A 153 2.81 -13.89 -1.23
CA SER A 153 1.94 -12.72 -1.32
C SER A 153 0.79 -12.71 -0.31
N GLN A 154 0.38 -13.89 0.18
CA GLN A 154 -0.70 -14.05 1.16
C GLN A 154 -0.23 -13.87 2.62
N GLU A 155 1.06 -13.87 2.89
CA GLU A 155 1.57 -13.66 4.25
C GLU A 155 1.36 -12.21 4.71
N PRO A 156 0.89 -12.00 5.96
CA PRO A 156 0.72 -10.64 6.51
C PRO A 156 2.01 -9.82 6.51
N ARG A 157 3.17 -10.49 6.62
CA ARG A 157 4.50 -9.86 6.63
C ARG A 157 4.97 -9.43 5.24
N SER A 158 4.44 -10.04 4.19
CA SER A 158 4.79 -9.71 2.79
C SER A 158 3.98 -8.53 2.24
N LYS A 159 2.98 -8.03 2.98
CA LYS A 159 2.26 -6.82 2.59
C LYS A 159 3.22 -5.65 2.65
N PHE A 160 3.72 -5.26 1.49
CA PHE A 160 4.59 -4.10 1.37
C PHE A 160 3.85 -2.87 1.89
N ARG A 161 4.34 -2.32 3.00
CA ARG A 161 3.89 -1.02 3.52
C ARG A 161 4.64 0.15 2.84
N ALA A 162 5.53 -0.18 1.91
CA ALA A 162 6.30 0.80 1.17
C ALA A 162 5.43 1.48 0.10
N SER A 163 5.53 2.80 0.02
CA SER A 163 4.90 3.63 -1.02
C SER A 163 5.99 4.39 -1.77
N SER A 164 5.79 4.63 -3.05
CA SER A 164 6.68 5.49 -3.85
C SER A 164 6.78 6.90 -3.29
N TYR A 165 5.70 7.40 -2.67
CA TYR A 165 5.69 8.68 -1.96
C TYR A 165 6.71 8.73 -0.81
N ASN A 166 6.98 7.60 -0.14
CA ASN A 166 7.95 7.55 0.95
C ASN A 166 9.38 7.82 0.46
N ALA A 167 9.71 7.47 -0.78
CA ALA A 167 11.00 7.80 -1.38
C ALA A 167 11.18 9.32 -1.54
N TRP A 168 10.15 10.00 -2.07
CA TRP A 168 10.14 11.46 -2.17
C TRP A 168 10.21 12.12 -0.80
N SER A 169 9.31 11.74 0.13
CA SER A 169 9.24 12.36 1.47
C SER A 169 10.53 12.19 2.25
N SER A 170 11.20 11.05 2.10
CA SER A 170 12.49 10.80 2.73
C SER A 170 13.62 11.61 2.10
N PHE A 171 13.67 11.72 0.77
CA PHE A 171 14.64 12.58 0.09
C PHE A 171 14.44 14.05 0.48
N GLU A 172 13.21 14.56 0.43
CA GLU A 172 12.88 15.93 0.86
C GLU A 172 13.22 16.16 2.33
N GLY A 173 12.92 15.17 3.20
CA GLY A 173 13.19 15.24 4.63
C GLY A 173 14.67 15.30 4.96
N ILE A 174 15.53 14.54 4.24
CA ILE A 174 17.00 14.59 4.41
C ILE A 174 17.55 15.96 4.01
N VAL A 175 17.16 16.44 2.83
CA VAL A 175 17.59 17.76 2.35
C VAL A 175 17.05 18.86 3.27
N GLY A 176 15.81 18.73 3.74
CA GLY A 176 15.19 19.63 4.70
C GLY A 176 15.95 19.65 6.03
N PHE A 177 16.31 18.50 6.58
CA PHE A 177 17.11 18.41 7.80
C PHE A 177 18.45 19.14 7.69
N VAL A 178 19.20 18.92 6.59
CA VAL A 178 20.45 19.63 6.32
C VAL A 178 20.20 21.14 6.22
N THR A 179 19.12 21.55 5.55
CA THR A 179 18.72 22.95 5.43
C THR A 179 18.43 23.57 6.79
N ASP A 180 17.70 22.88 7.68
CA ASP A 180 17.36 23.36 9.01
C ASP A 180 18.58 23.47 9.94
N VAL A 181 19.53 22.51 9.83
CA VAL A 181 20.82 22.61 10.52
C VAL A 181 21.60 23.85 10.05
N MET A 182 21.70 24.09 8.75
CA MET A 182 22.37 25.27 8.21
C MET A 182 21.64 26.57 8.60
N LYS A 183 20.31 26.55 8.63
CA LYS A 183 19.50 27.69 9.09
C LYS A 183 19.75 28.00 10.57
N ALA A 184 19.80 26.99 11.44
CA ALA A 184 20.15 27.17 12.85
C ALA A 184 21.56 27.76 13.03
N LEU A 185 22.55 27.25 12.27
CA LEU A 185 23.91 27.77 12.30
C LEU A 185 24.01 29.22 11.79
N SER A 186 23.28 29.57 10.72
CA SER A 186 23.26 30.94 10.19
C SER A 186 22.64 31.92 11.20
N GLN A 187 21.55 31.53 11.88
CA GLN A 187 20.93 32.34 12.93
C GLN A 187 21.84 32.48 14.19
N LEU A 188 22.48 31.38 14.59
CA LEU A 188 23.41 31.38 15.71
C LEU A 188 24.60 32.32 15.45
N THR A 189 25.14 32.36 14.23
CA THR A 189 26.22 33.27 13.88
C THR A 189 25.80 34.74 13.97
N LEU A 190 24.57 35.07 13.53
CA LEU A 190 24.02 36.41 13.69
C LEU A 190 23.86 36.82 15.18
N ILE A 191 23.31 35.92 15.99
CA ILE A 191 23.15 36.16 17.42
C ILE A 191 24.50 36.37 18.10
N LEU A 192 25.51 35.53 17.76
CA LEU A 192 26.86 35.66 18.31
C LEU A 192 27.53 36.98 17.87
N GLN A 193 27.32 37.40 16.63
CA GLN A 193 27.86 38.68 16.12
C GLN A 193 27.19 39.88 16.80
N ALA A 194 25.86 39.85 16.94
CA ALA A 194 25.14 40.89 17.65
C ALA A 194 25.45 40.92 19.17
N SER A 195 25.61 39.76 19.80
CA SER A 195 25.93 39.59 21.20
C SER A 195 27.36 40.06 21.54
N LYS A 196 28.31 39.91 20.62
CA LYS A 196 29.69 40.44 20.79
C LYS A 196 29.73 41.96 20.94
N SER A 197 28.84 42.68 20.24
CA SER A 197 28.71 44.12 20.35
C SER A 197 28.14 44.55 21.71
N THR A 198 27.44 43.69 22.41
CA THR A 198 26.84 43.92 23.75
C THR A 198 27.69 43.38 24.91
N GLY A 199 28.82 42.72 24.61
CA GLY A 199 29.78 42.21 25.58
C GLY A 199 29.36 40.98 26.38
N SER A 200 28.29 40.27 25.99
CA SER A 200 27.78 39.13 26.75
C SER A 200 27.37 37.95 25.87
N SER A 201 28.09 36.83 25.98
CA SER A 201 27.72 35.53 25.35
C SER A 201 26.55 34.85 26.09
N LEU A 202 26.16 35.32 27.24
CA LEU A 202 25.08 34.73 28.05
C LEU A 202 23.74 34.77 27.32
N PHE A 203 23.44 35.81 26.54
CA PHE A 203 22.23 35.91 25.72
C PHE A 203 22.05 34.71 24.77
N THR A 204 23.12 34.31 24.10
CA THR A 204 23.08 33.17 23.18
C THR A 204 22.72 31.87 23.91
N VAL A 205 23.25 31.66 25.13
CA VAL A 205 22.91 30.47 25.94
C VAL A 205 21.45 30.51 26.35
N LEU A 206 20.93 31.68 26.73
CA LEU A 206 19.53 31.84 27.13
C LEU A 206 18.56 31.55 25.97
N CYS A 207 18.92 31.91 24.72
CA CYS A 207 18.10 31.61 23.53
C CYS A 207 17.93 30.09 23.26
N VAL A 208 18.87 29.26 23.73
CA VAL A 208 18.82 27.79 23.52
C VAL A 208 18.10 27.08 24.67
N MET A 209 17.85 27.75 25.79
CA MET A 209 17.23 27.12 26.98
C MET A 209 15.86 26.54 26.74
N LYS A 210 14.94 27.28 26.09
CA LYS A 210 13.57 26.80 25.84
C LYS A 210 13.53 25.60 24.93
N PRO A 211 14.21 25.56 23.73
CA PRO A 211 14.30 24.37 22.93
C PRO A 211 14.85 23.14 23.65
N VAL A 212 15.90 23.32 24.45
CA VAL A 212 16.48 22.23 25.26
C VAL A 212 15.49 21.75 26.34
N PHE A 213 14.82 22.67 27.02
CA PHE A 213 13.79 22.33 27.99
C PHE A 213 12.65 21.52 27.35
N LEU A 214 12.16 21.95 26.19
CA LEU A 214 11.14 21.23 25.44
C LEU A 214 11.64 19.85 24.99
N ALA A 215 12.87 19.73 24.52
CA ALA A 215 13.46 18.45 24.15
C ALA A 215 13.55 17.46 25.32
N LEU A 216 13.84 17.96 26.50
CA LEU A 216 13.93 17.14 27.71
C LEU A 216 12.55 16.83 28.34
N SER A 217 11.57 17.71 28.16
CA SER A 217 10.28 17.63 28.84
C SER A 217 9.15 17.02 27.99
N SER A 218 9.21 17.13 26.69
CA SER A 218 8.09 16.73 25.82
C SER A 218 8.32 15.39 25.14
N ARG A 219 7.62 14.36 25.61
CA ARG A 219 7.39 13.15 24.82
C ARG A 219 6.06 13.32 24.11
N SER A 220 6.10 13.52 22.82
CA SER A 220 4.90 13.51 21.98
C SER A 220 4.64 12.07 21.50
N LEU A 221 3.39 11.62 21.53
CA LEU A 221 3.02 10.36 20.88
C LEU A 221 3.27 10.38 19.37
N TRP A 222 3.31 11.58 18.78
CA TRP A 222 3.62 11.74 17.35
C TRP A 222 5.04 11.28 16.98
N ASP A 223 5.96 11.32 17.94
CA ASP A 223 7.38 11.02 17.74
C ASP A 223 7.74 9.60 18.17
N THR A 224 6.84 8.88 18.84
CA THR A 224 7.09 7.52 19.33
C THR A 224 6.22 6.50 18.61
N PRO A 225 6.76 5.34 18.21
CA PRO A 225 5.94 4.24 17.71
C PRO A 225 4.92 3.81 18.76
N HIS A 226 3.64 3.87 18.42
CA HIS A 226 2.55 3.50 19.31
C HIS A 226 1.43 2.78 18.56
N ILE A 227 0.65 2.01 19.31
CA ILE A 227 -0.56 1.34 18.82
C ILE A 227 -1.75 1.93 19.55
N VAL A 228 -2.74 2.38 18.79
CA VAL A 228 -4.03 2.85 19.34
C VAL A 228 -5.08 1.78 19.03
N TYR A 229 -5.75 1.32 20.05
CA TYR A 229 -6.84 0.35 19.91
C TYR A 229 -7.91 0.58 20.98
N THR A 230 -9.07 -0.02 20.82
CA THR A 230 -10.13 0.01 21.82
C THR A 230 -10.56 -1.39 22.19
N ASP A 231 -10.66 -1.66 23.49
CA ASP A 231 -11.28 -2.87 24.04
C ASP A 231 -12.73 -2.62 24.48
N ASN A 232 -13.17 -1.36 24.42
CA ASN A 232 -14.51 -0.99 24.85
C ASN A 232 -15.57 -1.57 23.93
N GLU A 233 -16.34 -2.53 24.43
CA GLU A 233 -17.38 -3.24 23.66
C GLU A 233 -18.48 -2.30 23.15
N ASN A 234 -18.84 -1.27 23.90
CA ASN A 234 -19.85 -0.30 23.47
C ASN A 234 -19.35 0.54 22.29
N ARG A 235 -18.04 0.90 22.28
CA ARG A 235 -17.44 1.60 21.15
C ARG A 235 -17.38 0.72 19.90
N LYS A 236 -17.00 -0.56 20.05
CA LYS A 236 -17.02 -1.54 18.95
C LYS A 236 -18.44 -1.73 18.40
N ARG A 237 -19.45 -1.82 19.28
CA ARG A 237 -20.85 -1.93 18.84
C ARG A 237 -21.34 -0.68 18.11
N MET A 238 -21.04 0.52 18.64
CA MET A 238 -21.36 1.77 17.93
C MET A 238 -20.79 1.79 16.53
N LYS A 239 -19.49 1.43 16.39
CA LYS A 239 -18.85 1.37 15.09
C LYS A 239 -19.52 0.35 14.18
N ALA A 240 -19.80 -0.87 14.67
CA ALA A 240 -20.49 -1.91 13.89
C ALA A 240 -21.86 -1.44 13.38
N PHE A 241 -22.67 -0.78 14.21
CA PHE A 241 -23.97 -0.26 13.78
C PHE A 241 -23.84 0.91 12.79
N ASN A 242 -22.82 1.75 12.94
CA ASN A 242 -22.54 2.79 11.96
C ASN A 242 -22.11 2.19 10.60
N ASP A 243 -21.27 1.14 10.63
CA ASP A 243 -20.84 0.43 9.42
C ASP A 243 -22.03 -0.25 8.71
N MET A 244 -23.01 -0.78 9.47
CA MET A 244 -24.26 -1.34 8.92
C MET A 244 -25.14 -0.29 8.21
N ALA A 245 -24.96 0.99 8.49
CA ALA A 245 -25.67 2.07 7.78
C ALA A 245 -25.07 2.34 6.38
N SER A 246 -23.92 1.75 6.05
CA SER A 246 -23.28 1.93 4.75
C SER A 246 -24.06 1.26 3.61
N PRO A 247 -23.90 1.73 2.34
CA PRO A 247 -24.59 1.17 1.18
C PRO A 247 -24.42 -0.34 0.99
N GLY A 248 -23.28 -0.90 1.43
CA GLY A 248 -22.97 -2.33 1.29
C GLY A 248 -23.89 -3.28 2.05
N TYR A 249 -24.54 -2.80 3.13
CA TYR A 249 -25.48 -3.59 3.93
C TYR A 249 -26.95 -3.17 3.72
N ARG A 250 -27.20 -2.25 2.76
CA ARG A 250 -28.53 -1.62 2.64
C ARG A 250 -29.65 -2.60 2.33
N SER A 251 -29.40 -3.58 1.48
CA SER A 251 -30.34 -4.64 1.11
C SER A 251 -30.75 -5.49 2.31
N GLU A 252 -29.79 -5.94 3.10
CA GLU A 252 -30.01 -6.80 4.27
C GLU A 252 -30.71 -6.02 5.39
N VAL A 253 -30.32 -4.76 5.61
CA VAL A 253 -30.95 -3.89 6.61
C VAL A 253 -32.42 -3.64 6.28
N LEU A 254 -32.74 -3.40 5.00
CA LEU A 254 -34.15 -3.20 4.56
C LEU A 254 -34.93 -4.51 4.55
N ALA A 255 -34.36 -5.61 4.04
CA ALA A 255 -35.02 -6.90 4.00
C ALA A 255 -35.33 -7.45 5.41
N GLY A 256 -34.46 -7.15 6.37
CA GLY A 256 -34.64 -7.57 7.77
C GLY A 256 -35.41 -6.57 8.64
N ASP A 257 -35.87 -5.42 8.10
CA ASP A 257 -36.49 -4.32 8.86
C ASP A 257 -35.68 -3.89 10.10
N LEU A 258 -34.34 -3.80 9.94
CA LEU A 258 -33.42 -3.63 11.05
C LEU A 258 -33.19 -2.17 11.48
N ILE A 259 -33.80 -1.18 10.80
CA ILE A 259 -33.55 0.25 11.02
C ILE A 259 -33.80 0.64 12.49
N GLY A 260 -34.95 0.27 13.03
CA GLY A 260 -35.34 0.58 14.41
C GLY A 260 -34.37 -0.07 15.43
N TYR A 261 -34.01 -1.32 15.18
CA TYR A 261 -33.07 -2.05 16.03
C TYR A 261 -31.70 -1.39 16.04
N ILE A 262 -31.11 -1.09 14.87
CA ILE A 262 -29.79 -0.47 14.72
C ILE A 262 -29.74 0.87 15.46
N ILE A 263 -30.74 1.74 15.26
CA ILE A 263 -30.80 3.05 15.90
C ILE A 263 -30.91 2.93 17.43
N ASN A 264 -31.74 2.03 17.92
CA ASN A 264 -31.95 1.81 19.37
C ASN A 264 -30.67 1.29 20.03
N GLU A 265 -30.02 0.29 19.44
CA GLU A 265 -28.80 -0.29 19.98
C GLU A 265 -27.62 0.69 19.90
N TYR A 266 -27.54 1.48 18.83
CA TYR A 266 -26.57 2.58 18.75
C TYR A 266 -26.75 3.59 19.89
N LYS A 267 -28.00 4.04 20.15
CA LYS A 267 -28.33 4.96 21.24
C LYS A 267 -27.99 4.39 22.62
N LYS A 268 -28.27 3.09 22.86
CA LYS A 268 -27.90 2.42 24.12
C LYS A 268 -26.38 2.39 24.31
N ALA A 269 -25.64 1.98 23.28
CA ALA A 269 -24.19 1.94 23.33
C ALA A 269 -23.59 3.37 23.55
N ALA A 270 -24.14 4.37 22.87
CA ALA A 270 -23.73 5.75 23.02
C ALA A 270 -24.02 6.31 24.45
N ALA A 271 -25.16 5.94 25.03
CA ALA A 271 -25.50 6.36 26.40
C ALA A 271 -24.53 5.80 27.43
N LEU A 272 -24.05 4.57 27.24
CA LEU A 272 -23.04 3.94 28.10
C LEU A 272 -21.64 4.58 27.99
N LEU A 273 -21.37 5.31 26.90
CA LEU A 273 -20.11 6.00 26.67
C LEU A 273 -20.11 7.48 27.11
N ARG A 274 -21.23 7.98 27.66
CA ARG A 274 -21.45 9.42 27.95
C ARG A 274 -20.38 10.08 28.81
N GLY A 275 -19.63 9.34 29.60
CA GLY A 275 -18.55 9.87 30.47
C GLY A 275 -17.14 9.71 29.88
N LEU A 276 -16.99 9.08 28.71
CA LEU A 276 -15.71 8.77 28.12
C LEU A 276 -15.48 9.62 26.87
N SER A 277 -14.29 10.22 26.76
CA SER A 277 -13.90 10.96 25.56
C SER A 277 -13.64 10.01 24.39
N ASP A 278 -14.20 10.33 23.23
CA ASP A 278 -13.95 9.65 21.94
C ASP A 278 -13.01 10.46 21.03
N ASP A 279 -12.47 11.58 21.55
CA ASP A 279 -11.49 12.39 20.81
C ASP A 279 -10.25 11.56 20.45
N TRP A 280 -9.51 12.00 19.45
CA TRP A 280 -8.30 11.36 18.96
C TRP A 280 -7.28 11.13 20.08
N ALA A 281 -6.87 9.86 20.27
CA ALA A 281 -6.05 9.48 21.42
C ALA A 281 -4.75 10.30 21.61
N PRO A 282 -3.98 10.66 20.56
CA PRO A 282 -2.82 11.53 20.70
C PRO A 282 -3.16 12.91 21.27
N ASN A 283 -4.30 13.52 20.89
CA ASN A 283 -4.75 14.80 21.44
C ASN A 283 -5.05 14.68 22.94
N GLN A 284 -5.79 13.63 23.33
CA GLN A 284 -6.07 13.35 24.74
C GLN A 284 -4.79 13.16 25.55
N TYR A 285 -3.78 12.48 24.98
CA TYR A 285 -2.49 12.30 25.66
C TYR A 285 -1.73 13.61 25.84
N MET A 286 -1.75 14.48 24.83
CA MET A 286 -1.11 15.80 24.91
C MET A 286 -1.78 16.70 25.95
N ASN A 287 -3.10 16.66 26.01
CA ASN A 287 -3.89 17.48 26.96
C ASN A 287 -3.75 17.04 28.43
N ARG A 288 -3.13 15.90 28.71
CA ARG A 288 -2.80 15.46 30.09
C ARG A 288 -1.65 16.22 30.72
N LYS A 289 -0.88 16.99 29.93
CA LYS A 289 0.23 17.77 30.47
C LYS A 289 -0.29 18.82 31.48
N SER A 290 0.37 18.92 32.61
CA SER A 290 0.08 19.95 33.58
C SER A 290 0.25 21.34 32.95
N PRO A 291 -0.68 22.29 33.16
CA PRO A 291 -0.54 23.66 32.66
C PRO A 291 0.74 24.33 33.16
N MET A 292 1.30 23.90 34.28
CA MET A 292 2.58 24.41 34.80
C MET A 292 3.76 24.19 33.85
N TRP A 293 3.74 23.10 33.04
CA TRP A 293 4.77 22.87 32.02
C TRP A 293 4.69 23.89 30.88
N GLN A 294 3.49 24.27 30.49
CA GLN A 294 3.29 25.30 29.47
C GLN A 294 3.75 26.67 29.99
N VAL A 295 3.35 27.03 31.19
CA VAL A 295 3.79 28.27 31.87
C VAL A 295 5.31 28.31 31.98
N ALA A 296 5.95 27.22 32.43
CA ALA A 296 7.41 27.15 32.53
C ALA A 296 8.12 27.29 31.17
N SER A 297 7.57 26.66 30.13
CA SER A 297 8.09 26.79 28.78
C SER A 297 7.99 28.21 28.25
N ASP A 298 6.86 28.86 28.43
CA ASP A 298 6.62 30.22 27.95
C ASP A 298 7.48 31.24 28.71
N LEU A 299 7.59 31.12 30.03
CA LEU A 299 8.53 31.91 30.80
C LEU A 299 9.98 31.77 30.36
N MET A 300 10.42 30.53 30.02
CA MET A 300 11.77 30.31 29.48
C MET A 300 11.99 31.00 28.13
N GLY A 301 10.94 31.14 27.31
CA GLY A 301 10.99 31.87 26.04
C GLY A 301 11.21 33.36 26.22
N ASP A 302 10.73 33.95 27.32
CA ASP A 302 10.84 35.37 27.59
C ASP A 302 12.14 35.75 28.35
N ILE A 303 12.86 34.79 28.93
CA ILE A 303 14.12 35.04 29.66
C ILE A 303 15.15 35.82 28.82
N PRO A 304 15.41 35.55 27.52
CA PRO A 304 16.35 36.33 26.73
C PRO A 304 16.00 37.80 26.64
N MET A 305 14.69 38.12 26.53
CA MET A 305 14.22 39.53 26.51
C MET A 305 14.33 40.21 27.86
N ALA A 306 13.96 39.50 28.94
CA ALA A 306 14.13 39.98 30.29
C ALA A 306 15.62 40.31 30.59
N TYR A 307 16.53 39.46 30.13
CA TYR A 307 17.97 39.70 30.21
C TYR A 307 18.38 40.96 29.43
N CYS A 308 17.92 41.17 28.22
CA CYS A 308 18.19 42.38 27.44
C CYS A 308 17.69 43.64 28.19
N ALA A 309 16.51 43.59 28.76
CA ALA A 309 15.95 44.71 29.55
C ALA A 309 16.82 45.05 30.80
N ILE A 310 17.28 44.01 31.51
CA ILE A 310 18.18 44.18 32.65
C ILE A 310 19.52 44.81 32.22
N VAL A 311 20.12 44.30 31.15
CA VAL A 311 21.39 44.84 30.63
C VAL A 311 21.24 46.28 30.16
N PHE A 312 20.10 46.63 29.54
CA PHE A 312 19.82 48.02 29.15
C PHE A 312 19.69 48.97 30.36
N ILE A 313 19.06 48.51 31.46
CA ILE A 313 18.95 49.29 32.68
C ILE A 313 20.32 49.51 33.32
N LEU A 314 21.19 48.50 33.36
CA LEU A 314 22.50 48.56 34.00
C LEU A 314 23.56 49.26 33.14
N HIS A 315 23.48 49.13 31.83
CA HIS A 315 24.48 49.61 30.87
C HIS A 315 23.83 50.15 29.59
N PRO A 316 23.10 51.29 29.63
CA PRO A 316 22.36 51.82 28.47
C PRO A 316 23.25 52.15 27.28
N GLU A 317 24.52 52.39 27.49
CA GLU A 317 25.52 52.67 26.44
C GLU A 317 25.93 51.46 25.62
N LYS A 318 25.67 50.23 26.08
CA LYS A 318 26.09 48.99 25.40
C LYS A 318 25.04 48.41 24.44
N LEU A 319 23.80 48.84 24.58
CA LEU A 319 22.69 48.30 23.79
C LEU A 319 21.99 49.41 23.00
N SER A 320 21.99 49.27 21.66
CA SER A 320 21.18 50.09 20.78
C SER A 320 19.79 49.47 20.57
N LEU A 321 18.79 50.30 20.27
CA LEU A 321 17.42 49.84 19.97
C LEU A 321 17.43 48.84 18.75
N SER A 322 18.27 49.15 17.75
CA SER A 322 18.43 48.26 16.60
C SER A 322 18.98 46.89 17.01
N SER A 323 19.94 46.83 17.93
CA SER A 323 20.51 45.59 18.46
C SER A 323 19.49 44.77 19.22
N ILE A 324 18.63 45.38 20.04
CA ILE A 324 17.58 44.70 20.79
C ILE A 324 16.57 44.06 19.84
N ALA A 325 16.11 44.83 18.81
CA ALA A 325 15.14 44.33 17.83
C ALA A 325 15.68 43.08 17.06
N ILE A 326 16.96 43.11 16.68
CA ILE A 326 17.61 41.98 15.98
C ILE A 326 17.73 40.77 16.90
N LEU A 327 18.20 40.96 18.11
CA LEU A 327 18.38 39.89 19.08
C LEU A 327 17.04 39.21 19.37
N GLN A 328 15.95 39.99 19.52
CA GLN A 328 14.60 39.46 19.72
C GLN A 328 14.13 38.61 18.53
N GLN A 329 14.22 39.15 17.30
CA GLN A 329 13.75 38.47 16.12
C GLN A 329 14.59 37.23 15.79
N SER A 330 15.93 37.32 15.93
CA SER A 330 16.83 36.21 15.73
C SER A 330 16.63 35.09 16.75
N SER A 331 16.37 35.46 18.04
CA SER A 331 16.04 34.49 19.10
C SER A 331 14.78 33.69 18.78
N GLN A 332 13.71 34.35 18.36
CA GLN A 332 12.45 33.69 18.01
C GLN A 332 12.64 32.72 16.81
N ILE A 333 13.37 33.15 15.78
CA ILE A 333 13.63 32.30 14.61
C ILE A 333 14.52 31.09 14.98
N LEU A 334 15.54 31.32 15.82
CA LEU A 334 16.41 30.25 16.32
C LEU A 334 15.61 29.22 17.13
N GLU A 335 14.79 29.69 18.06
CA GLU A 335 13.91 28.85 18.87
C GLU A 335 13.04 27.95 18.01
N TRP A 336 12.32 28.55 17.05
CA TRP A 336 11.48 27.80 16.11
C TRP A 336 12.27 26.77 15.28
N THR A 337 13.46 27.18 14.78
CA THR A 337 14.30 26.31 13.98
C THR A 337 14.84 25.14 14.80
N LEU A 338 15.26 25.37 16.04
CA LEU A 338 15.72 24.30 16.94
C LEU A 338 14.58 23.34 17.32
N GLN A 339 13.35 23.84 17.52
CA GLN A 339 12.17 22.99 17.73
C GLN A 339 11.91 22.09 16.51
N LEU A 340 11.96 22.65 15.29
CA LEU A 340 11.83 21.86 14.05
C LEU A 340 12.93 20.81 13.92
N LEU A 341 14.16 21.14 14.26
CA LEU A 341 15.26 20.16 14.24
C LEU A 341 15.01 19.00 15.19
N ILE A 342 14.51 19.26 16.39
CA ILE A 342 14.17 18.20 17.37
C ILE A 342 13.09 17.28 16.81
N VAL A 343 12.03 17.84 16.21
CA VAL A 343 10.97 17.06 15.56
C VAL A 343 11.51 16.27 14.38
N ASN A 344 12.36 16.87 13.54
CA ASN A 344 12.93 16.24 12.37
C ASN A 344 13.90 15.10 12.70
N VAL A 345 14.67 15.21 13.81
CA VAL A 345 15.50 14.08 14.30
C VAL A 345 14.65 12.86 14.63
N ASN A 346 13.47 13.05 15.24
CA ASN A 346 12.56 11.95 15.53
C ASN A 346 11.94 11.36 14.25
N SER A 347 11.63 12.20 13.28
CA SER A 347 11.12 11.78 11.97
C SER A 347 12.15 11.00 11.15
N PHE A 348 13.44 11.18 11.41
CA PHE A 348 14.53 10.55 10.69
C PHE A 348 14.53 9.01 10.83
N ARG A 349 14.20 8.49 12.02
CA ARG A 349 14.04 7.04 12.25
C ARG A 349 12.91 6.47 11.40
N LYS A 350 11.81 7.19 11.27
CA LYS A 350 10.68 6.79 10.40
C LYS A 350 11.11 6.78 8.93
N GLN A 351 11.76 7.83 8.46
CA GLN A 351 12.27 7.93 7.09
C GLN A 351 13.26 6.81 6.76
N TYR A 352 14.18 6.51 7.68
CA TYR A 352 15.10 5.38 7.54
C TYR A 352 14.35 4.06 7.36
N GLN A 353 13.35 3.79 8.21
CA GLN A 353 12.56 2.57 8.13
C GLN A 353 11.75 2.49 6.81
N GLU A 354 11.23 3.61 6.34
CA GLU A 354 10.50 3.71 5.08
C GLU A 354 11.39 3.40 3.87
N ILE A 355 12.60 3.99 3.82
CA ILE A 355 13.57 3.71 2.75
C ILE A 355 14.05 2.26 2.82
N LYS A 356 14.36 1.78 4.00
CA LYS A 356 14.75 0.39 4.20
C LYS A 356 13.67 -0.56 3.68
N ASN A 357 12.40 -0.30 3.98
CA ASN A 357 11.28 -1.10 3.48
C ASN A 357 11.19 -1.09 1.95
N ILE A 358 11.48 0.04 1.30
CA ILE A 358 11.53 0.13 -0.17
C ILE A 358 12.62 -0.79 -0.73
N TYR A 359 13.86 -0.68 -0.24
CA TYR A 359 14.97 -1.48 -0.75
C TYR A 359 14.91 -2.95 -0.35
N ASP A 360 14.34 -3.26 0.81
CA ASP A 360 14.15 -4.64 1.26
C ASP A 360 12.98 -5.34 0.54
N ALA A 361 12.07 -4.58 -0.09
CA ALA A 361 10.99 -5.14 -0.90
C ALA A 361 11.50 -6.09 -2.00
N SER A 362 12.60 -5.75 -2.66
CA SER A 362 13.22 -6.59 -3.69
C SER A 362 13.97 -7.81 -3.16
N LYS A 363 14.25 -7.87 -1.84
CA LYS A 363 15.00 -8.96 -1.20
C LYS A 363 14.09 -10.05 -0.64
N VAL A 364 12.76 -9.87 -0.71
CA VAL A 364 11.83 -10.89 -0.23
C VAL A 364 12.00 -12.16 -1.06
N ALA A 365 12.42 -13.23 -0.40
CA ALA A 365 12.58 -14.53 -1.04
C ALA A 365 11.21 -15.17 -1.27
N THR A 366 11.00 -15.69 -2.46
CA THR A 366 9.82 -16.49 -2.81
C THR A 366 9.92 -17.88 -2.18
N LYS A 367 8.79 -18.43 -1.74
CA LYS A 367 8.71 -19.79 -1.19
C LYS A 367 8.88 -20.86 -2.27
N LEU A 368 8.33 -20.59 -3.45
CA LEU A 368 8.46 -21.46 -4.59
C LEU A 368 9.80 -21.18 -5.29
N GLN A 369 10.62 -22.21 -5.36
CA GLN A 369 11.90 -22.12 -6.09
C GLN A 369 11.66 -22.46 -7.57
N ASP A 370 12.23 -21.66 -8.47
CA ASP A 370 12.17 -21.94 -9.90
C ASP A 370 13.10 -23.10 -10.27
N GLY A 371 12.64 -23.93 -11.21
CA GLY A 371 13.45 -25.01 -11.72
C GLY A 371 14.29 -24.61 -12.93
N ASN A 372 15.14 -25.54 -13.39
CA ASN A 372 16.06 -25.32 -14.53
C ASN A 372 15.63 -26.03 -15.81
N VAL A 373 14.66 -26.95 -15.73
CA VAL A 373 14.21 -27.75 -16.88
C VAL A 373 13.17 -26.97 -17.67
N SER A 374 13.38 -26.82 -18.97
CA SER A 374 12.39 -26.19 -19.86
C SER A 374 11.21 -27.12 -20.15
N TYR A 375 10.02 -26.54 -20.37
CA TYR A 375 8.82 -27.28 -20.77
C TYR A 375 8.20 -26.65 -22.04
N PRO A 376 7.74 -27.43 -23.05
CA PRO A 376 7.98 -28.86 -23.21
C PRO A 376 9.44 -29.14 -23.55
N ARG A 377 9.91 -30.38 -23.29
CA ARG A 377 11.20 -30.85 -23.76
C ARG A 377 11.18 -30.96 -25.29
N THR A 378 12.35 -31.07 -25.89
CA THR A 378 12.50 -31.24 -27.34
C THR A 378 11.96 -32.59 -27.83
N GLY A 379 11.30 -32.63 -29.00
CA GLY A 379 10.89 -33.84 -29.68
C GLY A 379 9.39 -34.12 -29.69
N LYS A 380 9.00 -35.42 -29.61
CA LYS A 380 7.61 -35.91 -29.74
C LYS A 380 6.63 -35.39 -28.67
N GLU A 381 7.13 -34.83 -27.56
CA GLU A 381 6.32 -34.25 -26.47
C GLU A 381 5.60 -32.93 -26.86
N LYS A 382 6.01 -32.30 -27.97
CA LYS A 382 5.38 -31.04 -28.44
C LYS A 382 3.91 -31.20 -28.84
N LEU A 383 3.43 -32.41 -29.11
CA LEU A 383 2.06 -32.65 -29.60
C LEU A 383 1.13 -33.26 -28.55
N LYS A 384 1.63 -33.68 -27.39
CA LYS A 384 0.84 -34.36 -26.35
C LYS A 384 0.51 -33.42 -25.18
N GLY A 385 -0.62 -33.66 -24.50
CA GLY A 385 -0.96 -33.02 -23.23
C GLY A 385 -0.01 -33.41 -22.12
N MET A 386 -0.10 -32.73 -20.96
CA MET A 386 0.67 -33.04 -19.75
C MET A 386 0.15 -34.34 -19.10
N SER A 387 1.04 -35.24 -18.66
CA SER A 387 0.69 -36.30 -17.72
C SER A 387 1.06 -35.91 -16.30
N PHE A 388 0.31 -36.39 -15.31
CA PHE A 388 0.55 -36.13 -13.91
C PHE A 388 0.58 -37.43 -13.10
N GLU A 389 1.49 -37.46 -12.13
CA GLU A 389 1.53 -38.54 -11.14
C GLU A 389 1.73 -37.89 -9.75
N LEU A 390 0.75 -38.08 -8.88
CA LEU A 390 0.76 -37.65 -7.49
C LEU A 390 1.07 -38.84 -6.61
N ARG A 391 2.09 -38.76 -5.77
CA ARG A 391 2.58 -39.81 -4.86
C ARG A 391 2.52 -39.31 -3.44
N ASP A 392 1.58 -39.83 -2.66
CA ASP A 392 1.36 -39.50 -1.22
C ASP A 392 1.35 -37.99 -0.95
N VAL A 393 0.65 -37.22 -1.81
CA VAL A 393 0.60 -35.78 -1.73
C VAL A 393 -0.29 -35.36 -0.57
N SER A 394 0.29 -34.59 0.36
CA SER A 394 -0.43 -33.93 1.45
C SER A 394 -0.19 -32.42 1.41
N PHE A 395 -1.20 -31.63 1.80
CA PHE A 395 -1.12 -30.18 1.71
C PHE A 395 -1.93 -29.47 2.80
N THR A 396 -1.33 -28.39 3.34
CA THR A 396 -1.97 -27.44 4.26
C THR A 396 -1.67 -26.04 3.81
N TYR A 397 -2.69 -25.16 3.76
CA TYR A 397 -2.49 -23.76 3.38
C TYR A 397 -1.63 -23.02 4.42
N PRO A 398 -0.68 -22.18 3.96
CA PRO A 398 0.11 -21.34 4.87
C PRO A 398 -0.78 -20.44 5.73
N GLY A 399 -0.54 -20.43 7.04
CA GLY A 399 -1.32 -19.61 7.98
C GLY A 399 -2.69 -20.19 8.38
N SER A 400 -3.05 -21.38 7.91
CA SER A 400 -4.27 -22.07 8.36
C SER A 400 -4.20 -22.38 9.86
N GLN A 401 -5.28 -22.05 10.59
CA GLN A 401 -5.45 -22.44 11.99
C GLN A 401 -5.99 -23.89 12.16
N ASN A 402 -6.35 -24.53 11.05
CA ASN A 402 -6.88 -25.87 11.06
C ASN A 402 -5.79 -26.88 11.40
N THR A 403 -6.05 -27.77 12.33
CA THR A 403 -5.16 -28.87 12.74
C THR A 403 -5.07 -29.98 11.70
N LYS A 404 -6.08 -30.12 10.84
CA LYS A 404 -6.13 -31.14 9.78
C LYS A 404 -5.60 -30.58 8.46
N PRO A 405 -4.80 -31.36 7.71
CA PRO A 405 -4.38 -30.99 6.36
C PRO A 405 -5.59 -30.89 5.41
N THR A 406 -5.52 -30.00 4.43
CA THR A 406 -6.56 -29.83 3.39
C THR A 406 -6.58 -31.01 2.43
N LEU A 407 -5.41 -31.59 2.14
CA LEU A 407 -5.25 -32.83 1.39
C LEU A 407 -4.36 -33.79 2.16
N SER A 408 -4.73 -35.09 2.18
CA SER A 408 -4.02 -36.15 2.87
C SER A 408 -3.79 -37.34 1.95
N ASN A 409 -2.53 -37.72 1.76
CA ASN A 409 -2.10 -38.93 1.06
C ASN A 409 -2.78 -39.15 -0.31
N ILE A 410 -2.80 -38.09 -1.13
CA ILE A 410 -3.38 -38.17 -2.48
C ILE A 410 -2.45 -38.94 -3.40
N ASN A 411 -2.97 -40.04 -3.94
CA ASN A 411 -2.33 -40.86 -4.97
C ASN A 411 -3.22 -40.83 -6.23
N LEU A 412 -2.70 -40.25 -7.33
CA LEU A 412 -3.48 -40.07 -8.57
C LEU A 412 -2.56 -40.12 -9.79
N SER A 413 -2.96 -40.84 -10.81
CA SER A 413 -2.28 -40.86 -12.11
C SER A 413 -3.20 -40.35 -13.20
N ILE A 414 -2.76 -39.33 -13.95
CA ILE A 414 -3.48 -38.71 -15.06
C ILE A 414 -2.62 -38.89 -16.32
N LYS A 415 -3.15 -39.59 -17.31
CA LYS A 415 -2.44 -39.78 -18.59
C LYS A 415 -2.54 -38.53 -19.47
N SER A 416 -1.53 -38.34 -20.31
CA SER A 416 -1.53 -37.27 -21.32
C SER A 416 -2.79 -37.33 -22.21
N GLY A 417 -3.47 -36.19 -22.38
CA GLY A 417 -4.65 -36.05 -23.23
C GLY A 417 -5.97 -36.53 -22.60
N GLN A 418 -5.98 -36.98 -21.33
CA GLN A 418 -7.20 -37.38 -20.63
C GLN A 418 -8.08 -36.18 -20.27
N LEU A 419 -9.38 -36.40 -20.31
CA LEU A 419 -10.40 -35.56 -19.69
C LEU A 419 -10.71 -36.10 -18.30
N VAL A 420 -10.30 -35.39 -17.28
CA VAL A 420 -10.49 -35.75 -15.86
C VAL A 420 -11.54 -34.85 -15.24
N VAL A 421 -12.48 -35.43 -14.52
CA VAL A 421 -13.48 -34.66 -13.76
C VAL A 421 -13.34 -34.99 -12.28
N ILE A 422 -13.04 -33.98 -11.47
CA ILE A 422 -12.91 -34.09 -10.01
C ILE A 422 -14.22 -33.61 -9.39
N VAL A 423 -14.86 -34.49 -8.63
CA VAL A 423 -16.16 -34.23 -7.97
C VAL A 423 -16.06 -34.46 -6.46
N GLY A 424 -17.03 -33.97 -5.71
CA GLY A 424 -17.13 -34.17 -4.25
C GLY A 424 -17.81 -32.99 -3.57
N ALA A 425 -18.07 -33.11 -2.28
CA ALA A 425 -18.68 -32.08 -1.45
C ALA A 425 -17.81 -30.80 -1.36
N ASN A 426 -18.42 -29.67 -0.98
CA ASN A 426 -17.69 -28.43 -0.74
C ASN A 426 -16.71 -28.64 0.41
N GLY A 427 -15.48 -28.09 0.26
CA GLY A 427 -14.40 -28.30 1.24
C GLY A 427 -13.63 -29.62 1.13
N SER A 428 -13.97 -30.53 0.19
CA SER A 428 -13.27 -31.81 0.05
C SER A 428 -11.85 -31.71 -0.57
N GLY A 429 -11.38 -30.50 -0.96
CA GLY A 429 -10.03 -30.30 -1.48
C GLY A 429 -9.88 -30.24 -2.99
N LYS A 430 -11.00 -30.26 -3.77
CA LYS A 430 -11.00 -30.26 -5.25
C LYS A 430 -10.18 -29.12 -5.86
N THR A 431 -10.50 -27.88 -5.52
CA THR A 431 -9.78 -26.67 -5.97
C THR A 431 -8.30 -26.70 -5.56
N THR A 432 -8.00 -27.30 -4.41
CA THR A 432 -6.62 -27.40 -3.91
C THR A 432 -5.77 -28.30 -4.79
N ILE A 433 -6.32 -29.40 -5.32
CA ILE A 433 -5.60 -30.25 -6.28
C ILE A 433 -5.25 -29.44 -7.55
N LEU A 434 -6.20 -28.69 -8.12
CA LEU A 434 -5.91 -27.84 -9.28
C LEU A 434 -4.82 -26.82 -9.03
N LYS A 435 -4.82 -26.20 -7.84
CA LYS A 435 -3.80 -25.22 -7.44
C LYS A 435 -2.40 -25.85 -7.34
N LEU A 436 -2.31 -27.10 -6.89
CA LEU A 436 -1.06 -27.86 -6.84
C LEU A 436 -0.60 -28.26 -8.24
N LEU A 437 -1.49 -28.78 -9.09
CA LEU A 437 -1.18 -29.17 -10.47
C LEU A 437 -0.76 -27.97 -11.34
N SER A 438 -1.31 -26.78 -11.05
CA SER A 438 -0.92 -25.51 -11.68
C SER A 438 0.32 -24.87 -11.03
N ARG A 439 0.91 -25.51 -10.04
CA ARG A 439 2.05 -25.07 -9.24
C ARG A 439 1.88 -23.65 -8.69
N PHE A 440 0.69 -23.33 -8.15
CA PHE A 440 0.48 -22.15 -7.32
C PHE A 440 1.01 -22.34 -5.89
N TYR A 441 1.11 -23.61 -5.47
CA TYR A 441 1.69 -24.06 -4.20
C TYR A 441 2.51 -25.32 -4.44
N ASP A 442 3.51 -25.57 -3.61
CA ASP A 442 4.19 -26.84 -3.52
C ASP A 442 3.54 -27.71 -2.41
N PRO A 443 3.52 -29.05 -2.53
CA PRO A 443 2.98 -29.93 -1.51
C PRO A 443 3.72 -29.79 -0.17
N SER A 444 3.00 -30.01 0.95
CA SER A 444 3.62 -30.03 2.29
C SER A 444 4.42 -31.30 2.56
N SER A 445 4.12 -32.40 1.83
CA SER A 445 4.83 -33.68 1.97
C SER A 445 6.24 -33.63 1.38
N SER A 446 6.35 -33.36 0.09
CA SER A 446 7.63 -33.17 -0.61
C SER A 446 7.37 -32.41 -1.91
N PRO A 447 8.23 -31.44 -2.30
CA PRO A 447 8.14 -30.78 -3.60
C PRO A 447 8.24 -31.75 -4.78
N ASP A 448 8.84 -32.91 -4.59
CA ASP A 448 9.04 -33.95 -5.63
C ASP A 448 7.91 -34.98 -5.69
N SER A 449 6.86 -34.85 -4.86
CA SER A 449 5.72 -35.79 -4.83
C SER A 449 4.74 -35.63 -6.00
N ILE A 450 4.84 -34.55 -6.77
CA ILE A 450 4.06 -34.34 -8.00
C ILE A 450 5.01 -34.38 -9.20
N LEU A 451 4.75 -35.33 -10.11
CA LEU A 451 5.52 -35.45 -11.35
C LEU A 451 4.68 -34.97 -12.53
N VAL A 452 5.32 -34.27 -13.45
CA VAL A 452 4.80 -33.91 -14.79
C VAL A 452 5.68 -34.59 -15.83
N ASP A 453 5.08 -35.40 -16.69
CA ASP A 453 5.78 -36.16 -17.69
C ASP A 453 7.01 -36.95 -17.12
N GLY A 454 6.84 -37.50 -15.91
CA GLY A 454 7.83 -38.32 -15.21
C GLY A 454 8.92 -37.55 -14.47
N ILE A 455 8.87 -36.21 -14.44
CA ILE A 455 9.82 -35.37 -13.71
C ILE A 455 9.09 -34.58 -12.62
N PRO A 456 9.70 -34.40 -11.44
CA PRO A 456 9.15 -33.54 -10.41
C PRO A 456 8.82 -32.14 -10.94
N ILE A 457 7.60 -31.68 -10.65
CA ILE A 457 7.10 -30.36 -11.09
C ILE A 457 8.00 -29.21 -10.59
N SER A 458 8.67 -29.43 -9.45
CA SER A 458 9.62 -28.51 -8.84
C SER A 458 10.84 -28.19 -9.71
N ARG A 459 11.24 -29.13 -10.59
CA ARG A 459 12.42 -28.99 -11.45
C ARG A 459 12.19 -28.21 -12.73
N TYR A 460 10.93 -27.99 -13.13
CA TYR A 460 10.60 -27.22 -14.32
C TYR A 460 10.64 -25.72 -14.08
N ARG A 461 10.97 -24.94 -15.11
CA ARG A 461 10.82 -23.50 -15.12
C ARG A 461 9.35 -23.14 -14.99
N MET A 462 9.00 -22.37 -13.98
CA MET A 462 7.61 -21.97 -13.72
C MET A 462 7.00 -21.19 -14.88
N ALA A 463 7.78 -20.33 -15.53
CA ALA A 463 7.32 -19.57 -16.70
C ALA A 463 6.87 -20.49 -17.84
N ASP A 464 7.59 -21.59 -18.10
CA ASP A 464 7.26 -22.53 -19.15
C ASP A 464 6.02 -23.36 -18.81
N LEU A 465 5.91 -23.85 -17.55
CA LEU A 465 4.71 -24.54 -17.08
C LEU A 465 3.47 -23.65 -17.17
N ARG A 466 3.58 -22.40 -16.70
CA ARG A 466 2.49 -21.43 -16.78
C ARG A 466 2.11 -21.10 -18.22
N ARG A 467 3.08 -21.00 -19.12
CA ARG A 467 2.83 -20.82 -20.57
C ARG A 467 2.09 -22.01 -21.17
N ALA A 468 2.36 -23.21 -20.70
CA ALA A 468 1.71 -24.44 -21.16
C ALA A 468 0.39 -24.76 -20.43
N THR A 469 -0.04 -23.96 -19.48
CA THR A 469 -1.28 -24.13 -18.70
C THR A 469 -2.27 -23.01 -18.99
N ALA A 470 -3.54 -23.36 -19.23
CA ALA A 470 -4.67 -22.45 -19.22
C ALA A 470 -5.55 -22.76 -18.01
N THR A 471 -5.84 -21.75 -17.19
CA THR A 471 -6.66 -21.89 -15.99
C THR A 471 -7.92 -21.05 -16.11
N LEU A 472 -9.07 -21.62 -15.73
CA LEU A 472 -10.32 -20.93 -15.53
C LEU A 472 -10.74 -21.20 -14.08
N THR A 473 -10.54 -20.21 -13.20
CA THR A 473 -10.76 -20.34 -11.77
C THR A 473 -12.15 -19.87 -11.37
N GLN A 474 -12.63 -20.30 -10.21
CA GLN A 474 -13.91 -19.89 -9.65
C GLN A 474 -13.92 -18.39 -9.29
N ASP A 475 -12.81 -17.89 -8.73
CA ASP A 475 -12.63 -16.48 -8.39
C ASP A 475 -12.28 -15.69 -9.65
N HIS A 476 -13.29 -15.12 -10.30
CA HIS A 476 -13.11 -14.36 -11.53
C HIS A 476 -12.78 -12.91 -11.22
N SER A 477 -11.63 -12.45 -11.72
CA SER A 477 -11.23 -11.04 -11.66
C SER A 477 -11.00 -10.49 -13.05
N LEU A 478 -11.64 -9.36 -13.34
CA LEU A 478 -11.31 -8.54 -14.49
C LEU A 478 -10.27 -7.51 -14.09
N PHE A 479 -9.34 -7.25 -14.99
CA PHE A 479 -8.35 -6.22 -14.80
C PHE A 479 -8.95 -4.82 -15.04
N PRO A 480 -8.46 -3.75 -14.40
CA PRO A 480 -8.91 -2.38 -14.61
C PRO A 480 -8.42 -1.83 -15.97
N LEU A 481 -8.79 -2.54 -17.04
CA LEU A 481 -8.42 -2.28 -18.42
C LEU A 481 -9.68 -2.35 -19.28
N SER A 482 -9.56 -2.11 -20.58
CA SER A 482 -10.70 -2.32 -21.48
C SER A 482 -11.09 -3.80 -21.54
N LEU A 483 -12.34 -4.08 -21.93
CA LEU A 483 -12.82 -5.47 -22.08
C LEU A 483 -12.06 -6.22 -23.17
N GLY A 484 -11.69 -5.54 -24.26
CA GLY A 484 -10.84 -6.13 -25.29
C GLY A 484 -9.44 -6.49 -24.79
N GLU A 485 -8.81 -5.61 -24.00
CA GLU A 485 -7.54 -5.92 -23.35
C GLU A 485 -7.66 -7.07 -22.35
N ASN A 486 -8.75 -7.12 -21.59
CA ASN A 486 -9.03 -8.23 -20.69
C ASN A 486 -9.06 -9.60 -21.41
N ILE A 487 -9.63 -9.67 -22.59
CA ILE A 487 -9.62 -10.89 -23.44
C ILE A 487 -8.22 -11.11 -24.02
N GLY A 488 -7.62 -10.05 -24.61
CA GLY A 488 -6.33 -10.12 -25.30
C GLY A 488 -5.17 -10.58 -24.41
N LEU A 489 -5.23 -10.28 -23.09
CA LEU A 489 -4.23 -10.72 -22.10
C LEU A 489 -4.17 -12.24 -21.92
N GLY A 490 -5.12 -13.00 -22.46
CA GLY A 490 -4.97 -14.45 -22.60
C GLY A 490 -3.71 -14.84 -23.39
N TYR A 491 -3.36 -14.04 -24.42
CA TYR A 491 -2.12 -14.17 -25.18
C TYR A 491 -1.41 -12.81 -25.27
N ALA A 492 -0.62 -12.47 -24.25
CA ALA A 492 -0.06 -11.16 -24.07
C ALA A 492 0.80 -10.67 -25.26
N GLU A 493 1.49 -11.57 -25.97
CA GLU A 493 2.31 -11.24 -27.14
C GLU A 493 1.47 -10.71 -28.33
N ARG A 494 0.18 -11.08 -28.37
CA ARG A 494 -0.80 -10.64 -29.37
C ARG A 494 -2.07 -10.05 -28.74
N ALA A 495 -1.93 -9.41 -27.62
CA ALA A 495 -3.05 -8.84 -26.86
C ALA A 495 -3.89 -7.81 -27.63
N TRP A 496 -3.36 -7.29 -28.74
CA TRP A 496 -4.01 -6.26 -29.58
C TRP A 496 -4.60 -6.81 -30.89
N ASP A 497 -4.46 -8.12 -31.15
CA ASP A 497 -5.00 -8.75 -32.35
C ASP A 497 -6.53 -8.85 -32.27
N THR A 498 -7.20 -7.92 -32.95
CA THR A 498 -8.67 -7.80 -32.90
C THR A 498 -9.37 -9.04 -33.43
N GLY A 499 -8.80 -9.72 -34.44
CA GLY A 499 -9.39 -10.94 -35.00
C GLY A 499 -9.32 -12.12 -34.05
N MET A 500 -8.21 -12.27 -33.31
CA MET A 500 -8.09 -13.29 -32.27
C MET A 500 -9.02 -12.98 -31.09
N ILE A 501 -9.12 -11.69 -30.68
CA ILE A 501 -10.03 -11.26 -29.63
C ILE A 501 -11.48 -11.58 -29.98
N ASP A 502 -11.89 -11.33 -31.23
CA ASP A 502 -13.28 -11.58 -31.67
C ASP A 502 -13.61 -13.08 -31.67
N ARG A 503 -12.72 -13.93 -32.17
CA ARG A 503 -12.90 -15.39 -32.08
C ARG A 503 -12.96 -15.88 -30.65
N ALA A 504 -12.06 -15.37 -29.80
CA ALA A 504 -12.04 -15.74 -28.39
C ALA A 504 -13.32 -15.26 -27.65
N ALA A 505 -13.83 -14.08 -28.00
CA ALA A 505 -15.08 -13.56 -27.46
C ALA A 505 -16.28 -14.42 -27.86
N GLU A 506 -16.33 -14.89 -29.11
CA GLU A 506 -17.35 -15.81 -29.61
C GLU A 506 -17.31 -17.15 -28.86
N MET A 507 -16.13 -17.77 -28.77
CA MET A 507 -15.94 -19.02 -28.06
C MET A 507 -16.28 -18.94 -26.58
N GLY A 508 -15.97 -17.81 -25.94
CA GLY A 508 -16.29 -17.54 -24.53
C GLY A 508 -17.73 -17.10 -24.28
N GLY A 509 -18.53 -16.88 -25.34
CA GLY A 509 -19.90 -16.40 -25.25
C GLY A 509 -20.03 -14.93 -24.83
N ALA A 510 -18.95 -14.15 -25.02
CA ALA A 510 -18.88 -12.74 -24.61
C ALA A 510 -19.44 -11.75 -25.67
N THR A 511 -19.63 -12.18 -26.92
CA THR A 511 -20.01 -11.32 -28.04
C THR A 511 -21.28 -10.52 -27.76
N HIS A 512 -22.31 -11.17 -27.15
CA HIS A 512 -23.59 -10.52 -26.84
C HIS A 512 -23.43 -9.43 -25.79
N CYS A 513 -22.69 -9.68 -24.70
CA CYS A 513 -22.48 -8.67 -23.66
C CYS A 513 -21.62 -7.49 -24.16
N LEU A 514 -20.63 -7.75 -25.00
CA LEU A 514 -19.85 -6.69 -25.65
C LEU A 514 -20.69 -5.84 -26.58
N GLY A 515 -21.64 -6.44 -27.32
CA GLY A 515 -22.53 -5.73 -28.25
C GLY A 515 -23.55 -4.83 -27.54
N LYS A 516 -23.91 -5.09 -26.28
CA LYS A 516 -24.81 -4.24 -25.48
C LYS A 516 -24.18 -2.95 -24.99
N LEU A 517 -22.86 -2.89 -24.94
CA LEU A 517 -22.13 -1.74 -24.43
C LEU A 517 -21.85 -0.73 -25.53
N GLU A 518 -22.06 0.56 -25.25
CA GLU A 518 -21.89 1.65 -26.21
C GLU A 518 -20.51 1.64 -26.89
N LYS A 519 -19.43 1.38 -26.11
CA LYS A 519 -18.05 1.31 -26.59
C LYS A 519 -17.58 -0.13 -26.88
N GLY A 520 -18.48 -1.13 -26.78
CA GLY A 520 -18.16 -2.54 -26.99
C GLY A 520 -16.89 -2.98 -26.26
N LYS A 521 -15.96 -3.63 -26.98
CA LYS A 521 -14.67 -4.09 -26.42
C LYS A 521 -13.73 -2.95 -25.99
N LYS A 522 -13.96 -1.69 -26.39
CA LYS A 522 -13.21 -0.52 -25.92
C LYS A 522 -13.71 0.01 -24.58
N THR A 523 -14.79 -0.56 -24.03
CA THR A 523 -15.31 -0.22 -22.72
C THR A 523 -14.26 -0.51 -21.66
N ARG A 524 -13.85 0.50 -20.89
CA ARG A 524 -12.86 0.37 -19.81
C ARG A 524 -13.57 0.07 -18.49
N LEU A 525 -12.99 -0.85 -17.75
CA LEU A 525 -13.35 -1.15 -16.36
C LEU A 525 -12.44 -0.32 -15.45
N GLU A 526 -12.69 0.97 -15.36
CA GLU A 526 -11.88 1.85 -14.51
C GLU A 526 -12.28 1.65 -13.05
N THR A 527 -11.30 1.52 -12.18
CA THR A 527 -11.45 1.64 -10.73
C THR A 527 -11.62 3.12 -10.41
N GLY A 528 -12.84 3.64 -10.57
CA GLY A 528 -13.21 5.03 -10.29
C GLY A 528 -12.33 6.07 -10.99
N ASN A 529 -12.90 6.97 -11.74
CA ASN A 529 -12.13 8.12 -12.21
C ASN A 529 -11.60 8.86 -10.99
N GLU A 530 -10.31 9.21 -10.99
CA GLU A 530 -9.71 10.10 -9.99
C GLU A 530 -10.24 11.54 -10.14
N ALA A 531 -11.57 11.69 -10.16
CA ALA A 531 -12.24 12.97 -10.23
C ALA A 531 -12.67 13.38 -8.82
N TYR A 532 -12.09 14.48 -8.34
CA TYR A 532 -12.41 15.04 -7.02
C TYR A 532 -13.07 16.39 -7.18
N GLY A 533 -14.24 16.57 -6.55
CA GLY A 533 -14.87 17.89 -6.40
C GLY A 533 -14.40 18.57 -5.14
N TYR A 534 -13.81 19.77 -5.25
CA TYR A 534 -13.54 20.63 -4.09
C TYR A 534 -14.58 21.75 -4.05
N ASN A 535 -15.26 21.93 -2.91
CA ASN A 535 -16.27 22.95 -2.70
C ASN A 535 -17.40 22.93 -3.76
N VAL A 536 -17.66 21.77 -4.36
CA VAL A 536 -18.79 21.59 -5.25
C VAL A 536 -20.05 21.54 -4.39
N PRO A 537 -21.07 22.38 -4.63
CA PRO A 537 -22.32 22.30 -3.89
C PRO A 537 -22.97 20.92 -4.07
N ASP A 538 -23.55 20.38 -2.98
CA ASP A 538 -24.26 19.10 -2.99
C ASP A 538 -25.67 19.25 -3.55
N GLU A 539 -25.79 19.93 -4.69
CA GLU A 539 -27.02 20.10 -5.46
C GLU A 539 -26.94 19.29 -6.75
N PRO A 540 -27.84 18.30 -6.94
CA PRO A 540 -27.83 17.44 -8.14
C PRO A 540 -27.95 18.21 -9.47
N SER A 541 -28.53 19.41 -9.44
CA SER A 541 -28.70 20.29 -10.61
C SER A 541 -27.46 21.17 -10.89
N HIS A 542 -26.49 21.22 -9.98
CA HIS A 542 -25.30 22.06 -10.17
C HIS A 542 -24.44 21.53 -11.33
N PRO A 543 -24.03 22.38 -12.31
CA PRO A 543 -23.31 21.92 -13.49
C PRO A 543 -22.04 21.09 -13.19
N LEU A 544 -21.28 21.48 -12.17
CA LEU A 544 -20.07 20.74 -11.74
C LEU A 544 -20.42 19.40 -11.12
N GLN A 545 -21.54 19.28 -10.39
CA GLN A 545 -22.00 18.02 -9.83
C GLN A 545 -22.41 17.03 -10.93
N VAL A 546 -23.17 17.50 -11.91
CA VAL A 546 -23.55 16.69 -13.08
C VAL A 546 -22.33 16.21 -13.86
N GLU A 547 -21.30 17.06 -14.00
CA GLU A 547 -20.06 16.67 -14.69
C GLU A 547 -19.25 15.66 -13.86
N LEU A 548 -19.16 15.84 -12.55
CA LEU A 548 -18.51 14.92 -11.63
C LEU A 548 -19.17 13.53 -11.63
N GLU A 549 -20.51 13.49 -11.60
CA GLU A 549 -21.27 12.23 -11.68
C GLU A 549 -21.06 11.48 -13.00
N LYS A 550 -20.98 12.21 -14.12
CA LYS A 550 -20.63 11.61 -15.42
C LYS A 550 -19.26 10.97 -15.41
N MET A 551 -18.26 11.63 -14.77
CA MET A 551 -16.90 11.12 -14.66
C MET A 551 -16.79 9.93 -13.71
N GLN A 552 -17.65 9.86 -12.69
CA GLN A 552 -17.66 8.79 -11.68
C GLN A 552 -18.54 7.58 -12.04
N LYS A 553 -19.23 7.61 -13.18
CA LYS A 553 -20.15 6.54 -13.58
C LYS A 553 -19.38 5.25 -13.89
N ASN A 554 -19.43 4.30 -12.99
CA ASN A 554 -18.83 2.98 -13.13
C ASN A 554 -19.72 2.05 -13.95
N ILE A 555 -19.11 1.28 -14.85
CA ILE A 555 -19.80 0.24 -15.59
C ILE A 555 -19.80 -1.03 -14.74
N SER A 556 -20.98 -1.48 -14.34
CA SER A 556 -21.17 -2.73 -13.63
C SER A 556 -21.55 -3.83 -14.60
N LEU A 557 -20.78 -4.91 -14.61
CA LEU A 557 -21.07 -6.15 -15.32
C LEU A 557 -21.74 -7.14 -14.35
N SER A 558 -22.68 -7.91 -14.83
CA SER A 558 -23.24 -9.04 -14.07
C SER A 558 -22.19 -10.15 -13.89
N GLY A 559 -22.37 -11.00 -12.87
CA GLY A 559 -21.45 -12.14 -12.64
C GLY A 559 -21.31 -13.04 -13.86
N GLY A 560 -22.39 -13.32 -14.57
CA GLY A 560 -22.36 -14.11 -15.82
C GLY A 560 -21.61 -13.43 -16.97
N GLU A 561 -21.73 -12.08 -17.11
CA GLU A 561 -20.98 -11.34 -18.12
C GLU A 561 -19.48 -11.32 -17.80
N MET A 562 -19.12 -11.13 -16.52
CA MET A 562 -17.71 -11.24 -16.08
C MET A 562 -17.14 -12.62 -16.39
N GLN A 563 -17.89 -13.68 -16.09
CA GLN A 563 -17.47 -15.06 -16.34
C GLN A 563 -17.25 -15.35 -17.84
N ARG A 564 -18.12 -14.82 -18.72
CA ARG A 564 -17.97 -14.94 -20.19
C ARG A 564 -16.71 -14.23 -20.70
N ILE A 565 -16.37 -13.05 -20.17
CA ILE A 565 -15.13 -12.34 -20.51
C ILE A 565 -13.89 -13.13 -20.04
N VAL A 566 -13.92 -13.71 -18.85
CA VAL A 566 -12.81 -14.55 -18.34
C VAL A 566 -12.68 -15.84 -19.15
N ALA A 567 -13.78 -16.46 -19.53
CA ALA A 567 -13.78 -17.59 -20.46
C ALA A 567 -13.18 -17.21 -21.82
N ALA A 568 -13.55 -16.07 -22.39
CA ALA A 568 -12.95 -15.53 -23.60
C ALA A 568 -11.45 -15.33 -23.48
N ARG A 569 -10.96 -14.80 -22.32
CA ARG A 569 -9.52 -14.71 -22.02
C ARG A 569 -8.84 -16.10 -22.05
N THR A 570 -9.52 -17.12 -21.54
CA THR A 570 -9.00 -18.49 -21.57
C THR A 570 -8.95 -19.04 -23.01
N PHE A 571 -9.96 -18.77 -23.84
CA PHE A 571 -9.93 -19.14 -25.26
C PHE A 571 -8.83 -18.40 -26.03
N MET A 572 -8.61 -17.13 -25.75
CA MET A 572 -7.47 -16.38 -26.30
C MET A 572 -6.13 -17.02 -25.94
N ARG A 573 -6.01 -17.68 -24.75
CA ARG A 573 -4.83 -18.44 -24.36
C ARG A 573 -4.58 -19.63 -25.29
N PHE A 574 -5.62 -20.28 -25.80
CA PHE A 574 -5.48 -21.40 -26.73
C PHE A 574 -4.92 -20.98 -28.08
N GLU A 575 -5.16 -19.76 -28.53
CA GLU A 575 -4.60 -19.20 -29.78
C GLU A 575 -3.06 -19.18 -29.77
N SER A 576 -2.42 -19.23 -28.60
CA SER A 576 -0.95 -19.33 -28.48
C SER A 576 -0.39 -20.65 -28.98
N GLY A 577 -1.22 -21.71 -29.12
CA GLY A 577 -0.79 -23.07 -29.51
C GLY A 577 0.09 -23.77 -28.46
N SER A 578 0.46 -23.10 -27.36
CA SER A 578 1.38 -23.65 -26.35
C SER A 578 0.70 -24.45 -25.26
N VAL A 579 -0.62 -24.34 -25.11
CA VAL A 579 -1.39 -24.95 -24.01
C VAL A 579 -1.40 -26.47 -24.09
N LYS A 580 -1.01 -27.11 -22.98
CA LYS A 580 -0.96 -28.59 -22.81
C LYS A 580 -1.87 -29.06 -21.70
N LEU A 581 -2.12 -28.21 -20.69
CA LEU A 581 -3.03 -28.43 -19.58
C LEU A 581 -4.13 -27.37 -19.60
N VAL A 582 -5.37 -27.81 -19.42
CA VAL A 582 -6.53 -26.94 -19.18
C VAL A 582 -7.10 -27.30 -17.81
N ALA A 583 -7.01 -26.41 -16.87
CA ALA A 583 -7.51 -26.57 -15.50
C ALA A 583 -8.71 -25.64 -15.26
N VAL A 584 -9.88 -26.22 -15.01
CA VAL A 584 -11.15 -25.51 -14.94
C VAL A 584 -11.80 -25.78 -13.58
N ASP A 585 -12.06 -24.73 -12.81
CA ASP A 585 -12.64 -24.81 -11.48
C ASP A 585 -14.01 -24.13 -11.46
N GLU A 586 -15.08 -24.91 -11.37
CA GLU A 586 -16.48 -24.47 -11.31
C GLU A 586 -16.85 -23.37 -12.34
N PRO A 587 -16.66 -23.63 -13.64
CA PRO A 587 -16.74 -22.59 -14.66
C PRO A 587 -18.14 -22.04 -14.93
N SER A 588 -19.17 -22.63 -14.34
CA SER A 588 -20.57 -22.34 -14.61
C SER A 588 -21.33 -21.73 -13.42
N SER A 589 -20.64 -21.31 -12.36
CA SER A 589 -21.25 -20.84 -11.14
C SER A 589 -22.23 -19.64 -11.34
N ALA A 590 -21.96 -18.79 -12.33
CA ALA A 590 -22.77 -17.62 -12.69
C ALA A 590 -23.39 -17.68 -14.08
N LEU A 591 -23.30 -18.82 -14.80
CA LEU A 591 -23.89 -19.01 -16.11
C LEU A 591 -25.24 -19.69 -16.04
N ASP A 592 -26.10 -19.35 -16.99
CA ASP A 592 -27.34 -20.06 -17.27
C ASP A 592 -27.03 -21.44 -17.94
N ALA A 593 -28.02 -22.34 -17.95
CA ALA A 593 -27.82 -23.71 -18.45
C ALA A 593 -27.36 -23.76 -19.93
N GLU A 594 -27.83 -22.84 -20.76
CA GLU A 594 -27.43 -22.73 -22.17
C GLU A 594 -25.99 -22.25 -22.31
N GLY A 595 -25.60 -21.21 -21.56
CA GLY A 595 -24.24 -20.68 -21.51
C GLY A 595 -23.23 -21.72 -20.99
N GLU A 596 -23.61 -22.50 -19.97
CA GLU A 596 -22.81 -23.61 -19.45
C GLU A 596 -22.60 -24.69 -20.53
N ALA A 597 -23.67 -25.16 -21.17
CA ALA A 597 -23.59 -26.17 -22.20
C ALA A 597 -22.75 -25.72 -23.42
N SER A 598 -22.88 -24.44 -23.79
CA SER A 598 -22.10 -23.84 -24.87
C SER A 598 -20.62 -23.76 -24.50
N LEU A 599 -20.28 -23.29 -23.31
CA LEU A 599 -18.91 -23.19 -22.82
C LEU A 599 -18.22 -24.57 -22.79
N PHE A 600 -18.91 -25.61 -22.31
CA PHE A 600 -18.38 -26.95 -22.26
C PHE A 600 -18.16 -27.55 -23.68
N ARG A 601 -19.11 -27.39 -24.60
CA ARG A 601 -18.93 -27.79 -25.99
C ARG A 601 -17.69 -27.15 -26.60
N ASN A 602 -17.53 -25.86 -26.42
CA ASN A 602 -16.39 -25.14 -26.97
C ASN A 602 -15.06 -25.59 -26.35
N LEU A 603 -15.03 -25.86 -25.02
CA LEU A 603 -13.85 -26.41 -24.35
C LEU A 603 -13.50 -27.83 -24.85
N ILE A 604 -14.49 -28.71 -25.02
CA ILE A 604 -14.28 -30.06 -25.56
C ILE A 604 -13.79 -30.00 -27.01
N GLN A 605 -14.31 -29.10 -27.83
CA GLN A 605 -13.89 -28.91 -29.23
C GLN A 605 -12.40 -28.54 -29.33
N VAL A 606 -11.87 -27.72 -28.40
CA VAL A 606 -10.43 -27.35 -28.39
C VAL A 606 -9.54 -28.36 -27.69
N ARG A 607 -10.06 -29.51 -27.24
CA ARG A 607 -9.30 -30.53 -26.49
C ARG A 607 -8.07 -31.01 -27.27
N GLN A 608 -8.18 -31.45 -28.53
CA GLN A 608 -7.12 -31.80 -29.49
C GLN A 608 -5.82 -32.31 -28.82
N GLY A 609 -5.91 -33.39 -28.03
CA GLY A 609 -4.76 -34.01 -27.35
C GLY A 609 -4.26 -33.27 -26.06
N LYS A 610 -4.88 -32.18 -25.65
CA LYS A 610 -4.58 -31.49 -24.36
C LYS A 610 -5.17 -32.28 -23.19
N THR A 611 -4.47 -32.29 -22.07
CA THR A 611 -5.02 -32.81 -20.80
C THR A 611 -5.97 -31.76 -20.22
N MET A 612 -7.18 -32.18 -19.88
CA MET A 612 -8.21 -31.32 -19.31
C MET A 612 -8.63 -31.81 -17.94
N ILE A 613 -8.66 -30.95 -16.96
CA ILE A 613 -9.08 -31.25 -15.59
C ILE A 613 -10.17 -30.27 -15.20
N PHE A 614 -11.37 -30.81 -14.96
CA PHE A 614 -12.50 -30.04 -14.49
C PHE A 614 -12.79 -30.35 -13.02
N VAL A 615 -12.99 -29.32 -12.23
CA VAL A 615 -13.58 -29.42 -10.91
C VAL A 615 -15.00 -28.94 -11.00
N THR A 616 -15.95 -29.76 -10.56
CA THR A 616 -17.36 -29.37 -10.53
C THR A 616 -18.10 -30.07 -9.40
N HIS A 617 -19.11 -29.41 -8.90
CA HIS A 617 -20.11 -30.02 -8.02
C HIS A 617 -21.37 -30.43 -8.80
N ARG A 618 -21.44 -30.16 -10.12
CA ARG A 618 -22.55 -30.53 -11.00
C ARG A 618 -22.18 -31.80 -11.79
N PHE A 619 -22.97 -32.86 -11.55
CA PHE A 619 -22.86 -34.11 -12.26
C PHE A 619 -23.73 -34.02 -13.52
N GLY A 620 -23.45 -34.73 -14.56
CA GLY A 620 -24.28 -34.73 -15.76
C GLY A 620 -23.45 -34.88 -17.00
N HIS A 621 -23.50 -33.93 -17.92
CA HIS A 621 -22.85 -34.07 -19.24
C HIS A 621 -21.34 -34.33 -19.15
N LEU A 622 -20.62 -33.64 -18.24
CA LEU A 622 -19.16 -33.75 -18.14
C LEU A 622 -18.70 -35.13 -17.65
N THR A 623 -19.31 -35.65 -16.60
CA THR A 623 -18.87 -36.91 -16.00
C THR A 623 -19.07 -38.11 -16.94
N LYS A 624 -20.12 -38.07 -17.77
CA LYS A 624 -20.40 -39.13 -18.79
C LYS A 624 -19.34 -39.17 -19.88
N HIS A 625 -18.72 -38.05 -20.18
CA HIS A 625 -17.69 -37.95 -21.24
C HIS A 625 -16.25 -37.98 -20.68
N ALA A 626 -16.09 -38.04 -19.37
CA ALA A 626 -14.79 -38.08 -18.72
C ALA A 626 -14.10 -39.42 -18.92
N ASP A 627 -12.80 -39.39 -19.27
CA ASP A 627 -11.95 -40.56 -19.29
C ASP A 627 -11.63 -41.08 -17.89
N LEU A 628 -11.67 -40.17 -16.90
CA LEU A 628 -11.44 -40.46 -15.48
C LEU A 628 -12.27 -39.52 -14.62
N VAL A 629 -13.05 -40.08 -13.72
CA VAL A 629 -13.73 -39.35 -12.64
C VAL A 629 -13.05 -39.66 -11.35
N VAL A 630 -12.74 -38.60 -10.56
CA VAL A 630 -12.12 -38.66 -9.22
C VAL A 630 -13.10 -38.10 -8.21
N CYS A 631 -13.60 -38.95 -7.32
CA CYS A 631 -14.49 -38.55 -6.23
C CYS A 631 -13.69 -38.25 -4.96
N MET A 632 -13.78 -37.04 -4.47
CA MET A 632 -13.07 -36.57 -3.27
C MET A 632 -14.00 -36.47 -2.07
N LYS A 633 -13.48 -36.90 -0.90
CA LYS A 633 -14.14 -36.79 0.39
C LYS A 633 -13.11 -36.45 1.47
N ASP A 634 -13.39 -35.44 2.29
CA ASP A 634 -12.59 -35.06 3.47
C ASP A 634 -11.07 -34.98 3.21
N GLY A 635 -10.66 -34.39 2.09
CA GLY A 635 -9.27 -34.20 1.71
C GLY A 635 -8.56 -35.45 1.16
N THR A 636 -9.30 -36.54 0.85
CA THR A 636 -8.80 -37.78 0.27
C THR A 636 -9.53 -38.17 -1.00
N ILE A 637 -8.94 -39.05 -1.81
CA ILE A 637 -9.64 -39.67 -2.96
C ILE A 637 -10.41 -40.87 -2.41
N ALA A 638 -11.73 -40.77 -2.43
CA ALA A 638 -12.62 -41.87 -2.05
C ALA A 638 -12.70 -42.94 -3.15
N GLU A 639 -12.88 -42.50 -4.39
CA GLU A 639 -13.08 -43.36 -5.56
C GLU A 639 -12.48 -42.73 -6.81
N ALA A 640 -11.98 -43.54 -7.72
CA ALA A 640 -11.53 -43.13 -9.05
C ALA A 640 -11.87 -44.23 -10.07
N GLY A 641 -12.34 -43.84 -11.25
CA GLY A 641 -12.73 -44.72 -12.34
C GLY A 641 -13.53 -44.01 -13.43
N THR A 642 -14.09 -44.74 -14.36
CA THR A 642 -15.03 -44.18 -15.34
C THR A 642 -16.41 -43.95 -14.71
N HIS A 643 -17.22 -43.11 -15.31
CA HIS A 643 -18.59 -42.87 -14.85
C HIS A 643 -19.40 -44.16 -14.65
N ALA A 644 -19.33 -45.07 -15.64
CA ALA A 644 -20.07 -46.36 -15.60
C ALA A 644 -19.59 -47.25 -14.43
N GLU A 645 -18.28 -47.42 -14.28
CA GLU A 645 -17.68 -48.19 -13.17
C GLU A 645 -18.06 -47.65 -11.77
N LEU A 646 -18.07 -46.31 -11.63
CA LEU A 646 -18.35 -45.69 -10.34
C LEU A 646 -19.85 -45.73 -9.99
N VAL A 647 -20.74 -45.69 -10.98
CA VAL A 647 -22.19 -45.88 -10.78
C VAL A 647 -22.49 -47.33 -10.40
N GLU A 648 -21.86 -48.32 -11.07
CA GLU A 648 -22.02 -49.73 -10.77
C GLU A 648 -21.53 -50.12 -9.36
N ARG A 649 -20.45 -49.45 -8.86
CA ARG A 649 -19.93 -49.69 -7.49
C ARG A 649 -20.85 -49.24 -6.38
N ASP A 650 -21.87 -48.40 -6.68
CA ASP A 650 -22.84 -47.84 -5.73
C ASP A 650 -22.19 -47.18 -4.48
N GLY A 651 -21.02 -46.54 -4.68
CA GLY A 651 -20.25 -45.91 -3.64
C GLY A 651 -20.61 -44.43 -3.39
N GLU A 652 -19.63 -43.65 -2.93
CA GLU A 652 -19.80 -42.21 -2.65
C GLU A 652 -20.17 -41.41 -3.91
N TYR A 653 -19.55 -41.74 -5.06
CA TYR A 653 -19.87 -41.13 -6.34
C TYR A 653 -21.31 -41.37 -6.76
N ALA A 654 -21.77 -42.62 -6.71
CA ALA A 654 -23.14 -42.97 -7.07
C ALA A 654 -24.17 -42.28 -6.20
N LYS A 655 -23.92 -42.18 -4.88
CA LYS A 655 -24.78 -41.43 -3.94
C LYS A 655 -24.91 -39.95 -4.34
N LEU A 656 -23.78 -39.27 -4.57
CA LEU A 656 -23.76 -37.87 -4.98
C LEU A 656 -24.46 -37.67 -6.33
N TYR A 657 -24.25 -38.57 -7.28
CA TYR A 657 -24.89 -38.55 -8.59
C TYR A 657 -26.41 -38.72 -8.50
N ASN A 658 -26.88 -39.69 -7.71
CA ASN A 658 -28.32 -39.97 -7.52
C ASN A 658 -29.04 -38.83 -6.79
N ILE A 659 -28.43 -38.18 -5.81
CA ILE A 659 -28.99 -36.99 -5.14
C ILE A 659 -29.23 -35.87 -6.17
N GLN A 660 -28.32 -35.65 -7.10
CA GLN A 660 -28.54 -34.61 -8.11
C GLN A 660 -29.54 -35.06 -9.19
N ALA A 661 -29.53 -36.33 -9.58
CA ALA A 661 -30.45 -36.87 -10.55
C ALA A 661 -31.88 -36.84 -10.05
N SER A 662 -32.12 -37.19 -8.77
CA SER A 662 -33.48 -37.14 -8.17
C SER A 662 -34.07 -35.73 -8.13
N ALA A 663 -33.21 -34.70 -7.87
CA ALA A 663 -33.65 -33.30 -7.87
C ALA A 663 -34.17 -32.82 -9.25
N PHE A 664 -33.81 -33.52 -10.33
CA PHE A 664 -34.35 -33.24 -11.69
C PHE A 664 -35.55 -34.10 -12.06
N VAL A 665 -35.75 -35.25 -11.40
CA VAL A 665 -36.87 -36.15 -11.69
C VAL A 665 -38.11 -35.77 -10.90
N ASP A 666 -37.97 -35.29 -9.67
CA ASP A 666 -39.13 -34.87 -8.82
C ASP A 666 -39.76 -33.53 -9.27
N SER A 667 -39.24 -32.88 -10.30
CA SER A 667 -39.75 -31.64 -10.89
C SER A 667 -40.60 -31.85 -12.15
N THR A 668 -40.85 -33.09 -12.56
CA THR A 668 -41.76 -33.46 -13.63
C THR A 668 -42.97 -34.23 -13.08
#